data_0159ef0fe7ff187ca2bb67e9eb8ab047
#
_entry.id   0159ef0fe7ff187ca2bb67e9eb8ab047
#
_cell.length_a   1.000
_cell.length_b   1.000
_cell.length_c   1.000
_cell.angle_alpha   90.00
_cell.angle_beta   90.00
_cell.angle_gamma   90.00
#
_symmetry.space_group_name_H-M   'P 1'
#
loop_
_entity.id
_entity.type
_entity.pdbx_description
1 polymer ?
#
loop_
_entity_poly.entity_id
_entity_poly.type
_entity_poly.pdbx_seq_one_letter_code
_entity_poly.pdbx_strand_id
1 'polypeptide(L)'
;MTDFRNKYSVLQDFFGHSQFRNGQEQIIDSILAGRDCLGVMPTGAGKSMCYQIPALMFDGITIVVSPLISLMKDQVNSLIQSGVRAAYLNSSLTAAQYEMAISNAARGMYKIIYVAPERLMTGSFLSLASSGKISMLAVDEAHCVSQWGQDFRPSYMKIPEFLGKLPYRPIVSAFTATATAEVKADIIKMLELRDPFTITTGFDRKNLYFGVSHPHDKYSETVKIVEKYKDNCGIIYCSTRKNVESVCEKLCADGYNASRYHAGLSDEERRKNQDDFIFDRVQVMVATNAFGMGIDKSNVSYVIHYNMPKNIESYYQEAGRAGRDGNEAKCILLYSGQDVATNKFLINNSHDNPDLDDDTLEMIRKRDLMRLKKMTDYCNTNGCLREFILGYFGEKQDKPCQNCSGCLGDFGETEEVDVSVDCQKVLSCIYRLHQRNLSFGAGVIAQILKGSDSEKVKRFDLSTLSTYGIMKDSTQVYIRRLIAFLEADDYITQTSHGDFSVLTLTRKSAEILMDKKTITIRLPKKKPKSETVTKIGRDEVTTFDKELFGRLRAVRSKLATQASLPAYIILTDASLRDMCIKLPKTQTELLNISGVGKSKQERYGRYFVAEIQKYLKENPDAASGYKYIPEGYLQKQNAVGGQSTKEYIIAHAGELSGKEQDMTLSEVCDSIFYQLGTDGDIRSIKLAIKEWLIGENYLAKDVANGRGFLETTILSPEAGIIEREKISQLGNSYKTILFPKQAQEFIFENIEEILSQDAQN
;
A
#
# COMPACT_ATOMS: atom_id res chain seq x y z
N MET A 1 -35.57 -26.72 19.48
CA MET A 1 -36.07 -25.35 19.40
C MET A 1 -34.99 -24.54 18.72
N THR A 2 -35.18 -24.29 17.45
CA THR A 2 -34.28 -23.39 16.64
C THR A 2 -34.60 -21.98 17.12
N ASP A 3 -33.67 -21.45 17.91
CA ASP A 3 -33.64 -20.06 18.32
C ASP A 3 -33.53 -19.23 17.03
N PHE A 4 -34.56 -18.50 16.64
CA PHE A 4 -34.56 -17.62 15.45
C PHE A 4 -33.61 -16.47 15.73
N ARG A 5 -32.30 -16.69 15.54
CA ARG A 5 -31.30 -15.64 15.66
C ARG A 5 -31.49 -14.65 14.52
N ASN A 6 -31.77 -13.41 14.87
CA ASN A 6 -31.80 -12.30 13.94
C ASN A 6 -30.36 -12.07 13.37
N LYS A 7 -30.23 -11.69 12.09
CA LYS A 7 -28.95 -11.35 11.43
C LYS A 7 -28.08 -10.39 12.25
N TYR A 8 -28.69 -9.44 12.97
CA TYR A 8 -27.98 -8.50 13.86
C TYR A 8 -27.44 -9.16 15.11
N SER A 9 -28.15 -10.12 15.70
CA SER A 9 -27.64 -10.88 16.83
C SER A 9 -26.46 -11.76 16.42
N VAL A 10 -26.49 -12.37 15.24
CA VAL A 10 -25.36 -13.12 14.67
C VAL A 10 -24.16 -12.20 14.42
N LEU A 11 -24.40 -11.01 13.85
CA LEU A 11 -23.37 -10.02 13.61
C LEU A 11 -22.67 -9.58 14.92
N GLN A 12 -23.45 -9.29 15.97
CA GLN A 12 -22.94 -8.88 17.27
C GLN A 12 -22.22 -10.01 17.99
N ASP A 13 -22.85 -11.18 18.08
CA ASP A 13 -22.37 -12.30 18.91
C ASP A 13 -21.06 -12.89 18.39
N PHE A 14 -20.95 -13.08 17.08
CA PHE A 14 -19.78 -13.70 16.46
C PHE A 14 -18.69 -12.70 16.05
N PHE A 15 -19.11 -11.54 15.54
CA PHE A 15 -18.17 -10.60 14.91
C PHE A 15 -18.00 -9.27 15.68
N GLY A 16 -18.85 -9.01 16.69
CA GLY A 16 -18.75 -7.81 17.53
C GLY A 16 -19.09 -6.50 16.81
N HIS A 17 -19.97 -6.54 15.81
CA HIS A 17 -20.43 -5.36 15.10
C HIS A 17 -21.92 -5.14 15.33
N SER A 18 -22.33 -3.90 15.57
CA SER A 18 -23.74 -3.53 15.81
C SER A 18 -24.50 -3.16 14.53
N GLN A 19 -23.78 -2.87 13.44
CA GLN A 19 -24.37 -2.41 12.19
C GLN A 19 -23.66 -3.03 11.00
N PHE A 20 -24.41 -3.25 9.92
CA PHE A 20 -23.88 -3.65 8.63
C PHE A 20 -23.26 -2.45 7.91
N ARG A 21 -22.23 -2.69 7.10
CA ARG A 21 -21.70 -1.70 6.17
C ARG A 21 -22.62 -1.57 4.96
N ASN A 22 -22.44 -0.47 4.21
CA ASN A 22 -23.23 -0.21 3.00
C ASN A 22 -23.26 -1.42 2.05
N GLY A 23 -24.48 -1.81 1.65
CA GLY A 23 -24.75 -2.92 0.74
C GLY A 23 -24.69 -4.32 1.35
N GLN A 24 -24.09 -4.52 2.54
CA GLN A 24 -24.02 -5.86 3.16
C GLN A 24 -25.41 -6.39 3.53
N GLU A 25 -26.21 -5.58 4.15
CA GLU A 25 -27.55 -5.96 4.61
C GLU A 25 -28.45 -6.40 3.45
N GLN A 26 -28.46 -5.66 2.36
CA GLN A 26 -29.25 -5.96 1.17
C GLN A 26 -28.85 -7.32 0.54
N ILE A 27 -27.56 -7.61 0.48
CA ILE A 27 -27.05 -8.91 0.01
C ILE A 27 -27.50 -10.03 0.95
N ILE A 28 -27.31 -9.85 2.26
CA ILE A 28 -27.66 -10.84 3.28
C ILE A 28 -29.17 -11.15 3.20
N ASP A 29 -30.02 -10.14 3.13
CA ASP A 29 -31.47 -10.32 3.04
C ASP A 29 -31.86 -11.05 1.76
N SER A 30 -31.21 -10.73 0.63
CA SER A 30 -31.46 -11.41 -0.63
C SER A 30 -31.07 -12.90 -0.58
N ILE A 31 -29.92 -13.22 0.01
CA ILE A 31 -29.47 -14.61 0.21
C ILE A 31 -30.43 -15.36 1.15
N LEU A 32 -30.83 -14.72 2.26
CA LEU A 32 -31.79 -15.33 3.21
C LEU A 32 -33.17 -15.54 2.60
N ALA A 33 -33.58 -14.71 1.62
CA ALA A 33 -34.79 -14.89 0.82
C ALA A 33 -34.66 -15.99 -0.24
N GLY A 34 -33.53 -16.68 -0.36
CA GLY A 34 -33.32 -17.78 -1.31
C GLY A 34 -32.89 -17.35 -2.72
N ARG A 35 -32.46 -16.10 -2.91
CA ARG A 35 -32.05 -15.55 -4.21
C ARG A 35 -30.55 -15.69 -4.43
N ASP A 36 -30.13 -16.01 -5.66
CA ASP A 36 -28.74 -15.87 -6.07
C ASP A 36 -28.28 -14.42 -6.01
N CYS A 37 -26.98 -14.19 -5.75
CA CYS A 37 -26.46 -12.84 -5.62
C CYS A 37 -25.13 -12.64 -6.33
N LEU A 38 -24.93 -11.42 -6.86
CA LEU A 38 -23.63 -10.93 -7.30
C LEU A 38 -23.27 -9.64 -6.56
N GLY A 39 -22.30 -9.71 -5.64
CA GLY A 39 -21.79 -8.58 -4.89
C GLY A 39 -20.45 -8.08 -5.45
N VAL A 40 -20.42 -6.86 -6.00
CA VAL A 40 -19.18 -6.18 -6.38
C VAL A 40 -18.85 -5.15 -5.30
N MET A 41 -17.88 -5.46 -4.48
CA MET A 41 -17.53 -4.70 -3.28
C MET A 41 -16.02 -4.52 -3.16
N PRO A 42 -15.50 -3.32 -2.89
CA PRO A 42 -14.05 -3.08 -2.84
C PRO A 42 -13.37 -3.93 -1.76
N THR A 43 -12.07 -4.09 -1.88
CA THR A 43 -11.26 -4.73 -0.84
C THR A 43 -11.43 -3.98 0.49
N GLY A 44 -11.66 -4.70 1.57
CA GLY A 44 -11.92 -4.10 2.90
C GLY A 44 -13.37 -3.68 3.17
N ALA A 45 -14.30 -3.78 2.20
CA ALA A 45 -15.72 -3.53 2.43
C ALA A 45 -16.44 -4.63 3.25
N GLY A 46 -15.76 -5.74 3.52
CA GLY A 46 -16.32 -6.84 4.32
C GLY A 46 -17.18 -7.82 3.52
N LYS A 47 -16.78 -8.14 2.27
CA LYS A 47 -17.40 -9.17 1.41
C LYS A 47 -17.69 -10.48 2.14
N SER A 48 -16.74 -10.95 2.95
CA SER A 48 -16.87 -12.22 3.67
C SER A 48 -18.10 -12.27 4.60
N MET A 49 -18.46 -11.14 5.22
CA MET A 49 -19.64 -11.05 6.07
C MET A 49 -20.94 -11.34 5.32
N CYS A 50 -21.01 -10.98 4.02
CA CYS A 50 -22.20 -11.17 3.21
C CYS A 50 -22.60 -12.62 3.01
N TYR A 51 -21.63 -13.57 3.08
CA TYR A 51 -21.93 -14.99 3.03
C TYR A 51 -21.74 -15.70 4.39
N GLN A 52 -20.92 -15.17 5.28
CA GLN A 52 -20.69 -15.77 6.61
C GLN A 52 -21.92 -15.64 7.51
N ILE A 53 -22.62 -14.48 7.49
CA ILE A 53 -23.84 -14.29 8.27
C ILE A 53 -24.96 -15.25 7.83
N PRO A 54 -25.35 -15.33 6.53
CA PRO A 54 -26.33 -16.33 6.08
C PRO A 54 -25.91 -17.77 6.36
N ALA A 55 -24.60 -18.09 6.21
CA ALA A 55 -24.08 -19.43 6.52
C ALA A 55 -24.35 -19.83 7.97
N LEU A 56 -24.30 -18.90 8.91
CA LEU A 56 -24.60 -19.17 10.34
C LEU A 56 -26.10 -19.29 10.63
N MET A 57 -26.93 -18.71 9.77
CA MET A 57 -28.39 -18.74 9.90
C MET A 57 -29.04 -19.95 9.20
N PHE A 58 -28.41 -20.50 8.15
CA PHE A 58 -28.89 -21.69 7.46
C PHE A 58 -28.63 -22.98 8.28
N ASP A 59 -29.48 -23.99 8.09
CA ASP A 59 -29.32 -25.30 8.77
C ASP A 59 -28.19 -26.15 8.19
N GLY A 60 -27.89 -26.02 6.89
CA GLY A 60 -26.87 -26.82 6.18
C GLY A 60 -25.46 -26.28 6.26
N ILE A 61 -24.64 -26.79 5.36
CA ILE A 61 -23.25 -26.36 5.18
C ILE A 61 -23.20 -25.29 4.07
N THR A 62 -22.40 -24.27 4.29
CA THR A 62 -22.01 -23.33 3.21
C THR A 62 -20.63 -23.71 2.68
N ILE A 63 -20.56 -23.93 1.38
CA ILE A 63 -19.29 -24.12 0.65
C ILE A 63 -18.82 -22.75 0.13
N VAL A 64 -17.57 -22.41 0.40
CA VAL A 64 -16.93 -21.18 -0.13
C VAL A 64 -15.81 -21.58 -1.08
N VAL A 65 -16.01 -21.34 -2.38
CA VAL A 65 -14.96 -21.55 -3.38
C VAL A 65 -14.03 -20.35 -3.36
N SER A 66 -12.75 -20.57 -3.10
CA SER A 66 -11.73 -19.52 -3.05
C SER A 66 -10.47 -19.98 -3.79
N PRO A 67 -9.77 -19.08 -4.52
CA PRO A 67 -8.63 -19.47 -5.35
C PRO A 67 -7.32 -19.59 -4.59
N LEU A 68 -7.29 -19.27 -3.27
CA LEU A 68 -6.06 -18.99 -2.56
C LEU A 68 -5.97 -19.72 -1.22
N ILE A 69 -4.97 -20.59 -1.12
CA ILE A 69 -4.72 -21.44 0.06
C ILE A 69 -4.48 -20.61 1.32
N SER A 70 -3.67 -19.56 1.23
CA SER A 70 -3.35 -18.68 2.35
C SER A 70 -4.59 -17.95 2.88
N LEU A 71 -5.41 -17.39 1.96
CA LEU A 71 -6.64 -16.69 2.33
C LEU A 71 -7.63 -17.63 3.03
N MET A 72 -7.80 -18.88 2.52
CA MET A 72 -8.66 -19.86 3.15
C MET A 72 -8.23 -20.12 4.60
N LYS A 73 -6.92 -20.30 4.84
CA LYS A 73 -6.38 -20.53 6.17
C LYS A 73 -6.65 -19.37 7.12
N ASP A 74 -6.43 -18.15 6.68
CA ASP A 74 -6.65 -16.94 7.46
C ASP A 74 -8.14 -16.72 7.77
N GLN A 75 -9.03 -16.92 6.79
CA GLN A 75 -10.47 -16.82 6.97
C GLN A 75 -10.98 -17.90 7.96
N VAL A 76 -10.53 -19.15 7.82
CA VAL A 76 -10.91 -20.24 8.73
C VAL A 76 -10.40 -19.98 10.15
N ASN A 77 -9.16 -19.53 10.31
CA ASN A 77 -8.61 -19.15 11.61
C ASN A 77 -9.41 -18.03 12.26
N SER A 78 -9.75 -17.00 11.51
CA SER A 78 -10.58 -15.89 11.99
C SER A 78 -11.97 -16.36 12.44
N LEU A 79 -12.62 -17.24 11.68
CA LEU A 79 -13.91 -17.84 12.02
C LEU A 79 -13.84 -18.68 13.29
N ILE A 80 -12.82 -19.53 13.44
CA ILE A 80 -12.60 -20.34 14.65
C ILE A 80 -12.41 -19.45 15.88
N GLN A 81 -11.66 -18.36 15.75
CA GLN A 81 -11.49 -17.39 16.85
C GLN A 81 -12.79 -16.65 17.19
N SER A 82 -13.66 -16.46 16.20
CA SER A 82 -15.01 -15.91 16.41
C SER A 82 -16.03 -16.94 16.94
N GLY A 83 -15.61 -18.19 17.18
CA GLY A 83 -16.49 -19.25 17.68
C GLY A 83 -17.28 -20.00 16.59
N VAL A 84 -16.95 -19.79 15.31
CA VAL A 84 -17.58 -20.46 14.17
C VAL A 84 -16.81 -21.74 13.81
N ARG A 85 -17.51 -22.84 13.66
CA ARG A 85 -16.93 -24.11 13.19
C ARG A 85 -16.72 -24.07 11.69
N ALA A 86 -15.47 -23.92 11.25
CA ALA A 86 -15.08 -23.85 9.84
C ALA A 86 -13.88 -24.75 9.54
N ALA A 87 -13.73 -25.14 8.28
CA ALA A 87 -12.58 -25.90 7.78
C ALA A 87 -12.20 -25.42 6.37
N TYR A 88 -11.02 -25.83 5.90
CA TYR A 88 -10.60 -25.65 4.51
C TYR A 88 -10.15 -26.99 3.89
N LEU A 89 -10.37 -27.12 2.58
CA LEU A 89 -10.03 -28.29 1.76
C LEU A 89 -9.21 -27.83 0.55
N ASN A 90 -7.89 -27.96 0.63
CA ASN A 90 -6.98 -27.55 -0.42
C ASN A 90 -5.76 -28.49 -0.54
N SER A 91 -4.79 -28.17 -1.38
CA SER A 91 -3.61 -28.98 -1.65
C SER A 91 -2.55 -28.96 -0.54
N SER A 92 -2.66 -28.09 0.47
CA SER A 92 -1.71 -28.04 1.59
C SER A 92 -1.98 -29.11 2.65
N LEU A 93 -3.15 -29.76 2.61
CA LEU A 93 -3.50 -30.84 3.53
C LEU A 93 -2.86 -32.16 3.10
N THR A 94 -2.35 -32.92 4.08
CA THR A 94 -1.98 -34.32 3.85
C THR A 94 -3.23 -35.16 3.54
N ALA A 95 -3.07 -36.31 2.93
CA ALA A 95 -4.21 -37.21 2.63
C ALA A 95 -5.02 -37.54 3.91
N ALA A 96 -4.36 -37.85 5.02
CA ALA A 96 -5.01 -38.13 6.27
C ALA A 96 -5.79 -36.93 6.85
N GLN A 97 -5.23 -35.72 6.75
CA GLN A 97 -5.92 -34.48 7.19
C GLN A 97 -7.13 -34.19 6.32
N TYR A 98 -7.01 -34.41 5.00
CA TYR A 98 -8.10 -34.22 4.05
C TYR A 98 -9.26 -35.17 4.33
N GLU A 99 -9.00 -36.47 4.49
CA GLU A 99 -10.03 -37.48 4.80
C GLU A 99 -10.68 -37.25 6.17
N MET A 100 -9.91 -36.83 7.17
CA MET A 100 -10.44 -36.42 8.46
C MET A 100 -11.39 -35.22 8.34
N ALA A 101 -11.02 -34.23 7.56
CA ALA A 101 -11.85 -33.04 7.34
C ALA A 101 -13.15 -33.40 6.61
N ILE A 102 -13.11 -34.26 5.59
CA ILE A 102 -14.29 -34.78 4.88
C ILE A 102 -15.20 -35.57 5.85
N SER A 103 -14.63 -36.47 6.67
CA SER A 103 -15.40 -37.24 7.65
C SER A 103 -16.10 -36.34 8.67
N ASN A 104 -15.40 -35.33 9.18
CA ASN A 104 -15.97 -34.36 10.10
C ASN A 104 -17.08 -33.50 9.44
N ALA A 105 -16.90 -33.14 8.18
CA ALA A 105 -17.91 -32.42 7.40
C ALA A 105 -19.18 -33.29 7.23
N ALA A 106 -19.04 -34.57 6.89
CA ALA A 106 -20.16 -35.51 6.77
C ALA A 106 -20.94 -35.67 8.08
N ARG A 107 -20.28 -35.52 9.22
CA ARG A 107 -20.89 -35.53 10.58
C ARG A 107 -21.54 -34.20 10.94
N GLY A 108 -21.54 -33.18 10.04
CA GLY A 108 -22.11 -31.86 10.31
C GLY A 108 -21.34 -31.01 11.31
N MET A 109 -20.03 -31.30 11.49
CA MET A 109 -19.20 -30.56 12.45
C MET A 109 -18.86 -29.13 11.99
N TYR A 110 -18.99 -28.83 10.70
CA TYR A 110 -18.67 -27.52 10.14
C TYR A 110 -19.91 -26.80 9.58
N LYS A 111 -19.96 -25.49 9.77
CA LYS A 111 -20.94 -24.58 9.15
C LYS A 111 -20.44 -24.02 7.83
N ILE A 112 -19.15 -23.75 7.74
CA ILE A 112 -18.51 -23.16 6.57
C ILE A 112 -17.31 -24.00 6.20
N ILE A 113 -17.22 -24.37 4.91
CA ILE A 113 -16.08 -25.11 4.36
C ILE A 113 -15.52 -24.31 3.17
N TYR A 114 -14.28 -23.85 3.29
CA TYR A 114 -13.54 -23.26 2.17
C TYR A 114 -12.93 -24.37 1.33
N VAL A 115 -13.09 -24.28 0.01
CA VAL A 115 -12.59 -25.29 -0.92
C VAL A 115 -11.86 -24.66 -2.09
N ALA A 116 -10.72 -25.24 -2.48
CA ALA A 116 -10.04 -24.86 -3.70
C ALA A 116 -10.83 -25.40 -4.92
N PRO A 117 -11.00 -24.61 -6.00
CA PRO A 117 -11.84 -25.00 -7.13
C PRO A 117 -11.40 -26.34 -7.77
N GLU A 118 -10.11 -26.70 -7.71
CA GLU A 118 -9.57 -27.97 -8.20
C GLU A 118 -10.10 -29.19 -7.42
N ARG A 119 -10.56 -28.99 -6.18
CA ARG A 119 -11.06 -30.05 -5.30
C ARG A 119 -12.55 -30.34 -5.48
N LEU A 120 -13.31 -29.44 -6.11
CA LEU A 120 -14.76 -29.60 -6.29
C LEU A 120 -15.16 -30.92 -6.99
N MET A 121 -14.34 -31.37 -7.93
CA MET A 121 -14.62 -32.55 -8.74
C MET A 121 -13.93 -33.83 -8.22
N THR A 122 -13.32 -33.82 -7.03
CA THR A 122 -12.74 -35.03 -6.41
C THR A 122 -13.84 -35.95 -5.88
N GLY A 123 -13.65 -37.25 -6.02
CA GLY A 123 -14.68 -38.24 -5.65
C GLY A 123 -15.13 -38.15 -4.19
N SER A 124 -14.21 -37.97 -3.24
CA SER A 124 -14.55 -37.78 -1.81
C SER A 124 -15.35 -36.53 -1.56
N PHE A 125 -15.03 -35.39 -2.25
CA PHE A 125 -15.80 -34.16 -2.10
C PHE A 125 -17.18 -34.25 -2.75
N LEU A 126 -17.30 -34.85 -3.93
CA LEU A 126 -18.60 -35.11 -4.58
C LEU A 126 -19.50 -36.03 -3.73
N SER A 127 -18.93 -37.06 -3.09
CA SER A 127 -19.66 -37.92 -2.17
C SER A 127 -20.20 -37.14 -0.96
N LEU A 128 -19.37 -36.30 -0.35
CA LEU A 128 -19.79 -35.40 0.72
C LEU A 128 -20.91 -34.46 0.24
N ALA A 129 -20.72 -33.82 -0.92
CA ALA A 129 -21.67 -32.85 -1.46
C ALA A 129 -23.04 -33.48 -1.83
N SER A 130 -23.03 -34.73 -2.28
CA SER A 130 -24.25 -35.48 -2.63
C SER A 130 -25.00 -36.00 -1.41
N SER A 131 -24.29 -36.31 -0.31
CA SER A 131 -24.89 -36.82 0.93
C SER A 131 -25.22 -35.72 1.94
N GLY A 132 -24.55 -34.59 1.88
CA GLY A 132 -24.70 -33.46 2.78
C GLY A 132 -25.70 -32.42 2.31
N LYS A 133 -26.33 -31.70 3.26
CA LYS A 133 -27.19 -30.56 2.94
C LYS A 133 -26.33 -29.32 2.70
N ILE A 134 -26.10 -28.97 1.45
CA ILE A 134 -25.43 -27.71 1.08
C ILE A 134 -26.49 -26.64 0.93
N SER A 135 -26.52 -25.66 1.83
CA SER A 135 -27.49 -24.57 1.78
C SER A 135 -27.09 -23.45 0.82
N MET A 136 -25.78 -23.18 0.71
CA MET A 136 -25.27 -22.11 -0.14
C MET A 136 -23.89 -22.47 -0.69
N LEU A 137 -23.64 -22.06 -1.94
CA LEU A 137 -22.32 -22.01 -2.57
C LEU A 137 -21.91 -20.54 -2.72
N ALA A 138 -20.90 -20.09 -1.99
CA ALA A 138 -20.31 -18.78 -2.15
C ALA A 138 -19.07 -18.87 -3.04
N VAL A 139 -18.97 -18.01 -4.04
CA VAL A 139 -17.81 -17.94 -4.96
C VAL A 139 -17.06 -16.63 -4.66
N ASP A 140 -15.93 -16.76 -3.99
CA ASP A 140 -15.03 -15.63 -3.73
C ASP A 140 -14.11 -15.40 -4.92
N GLU A 141 -13.69 -14.13 -5.12
CA GLU A 141 -12.95 -13.67 -6.29
C GLU A 141 -13.58 -14.15 -7.62
N ALA A 142 -14.90 -14.00 -7.74
CA ALA A 142 -15.69 -14.52 -8.85
C ALA A 142 -15.24 -14.02 -10.23
N HIS A 143 -14.46 -12.93 -10.31
CA HIS A 143 -13.85 -12.47 -11.56
C HIS A 143 -12.90 -13.50 -12.18
N CYS A 144 -12.43 -14.49 -11.39
CA CYS A 144 -11.61 -15.59 -11.88
C CYS A 144 -12.33 -16.52 -12.86
N VAL A 145 -13.68 -16.49 -12.93
CA VAL A 145 -14.44 -17.29 -13.91
C VAL A 145 -14.43 -16.66 -15.31
N SER A 146 -14.21 -15.36 -15.40
CA SER A 146 -14.28 -14.60 -16.63
C SER A 146 -12.93 -14.57 -17.35
N GLN A 147 -12.90 -14.94 -18.62
CA GLN A 147 -11.72 -14.73 -19.47
C GLN A 147 -11.38 -13.24 -19.64
N TRP A 148 -12.37 -12.37 -19.44
CA TRP A 148 -12.20 -10.91 -19.40
C TRP A 148 -11.77 -10.39 -18.03
N GLY A 149 -11.66 -11.24 -17.01
CA GLY A 149 -11.14 -10.91 -15.70
C GLY A 149 -9.62 -10.65 -15.73
N GLN A 150 -9.11 -10.08 -14.64
CA GLN A 150 -7.67 -9.82 -14.50
C GLN A 150 -6.84 -11.06 -14.14
N ASP A 151 -7.49 -12.10 -13.57
CA ASP A 151 -6.87 -13.36 -13.10
C ASP A 151 -7.78 -14.53 -13.44
N PHE A 152 -7.90 -14.82 -14.76
CA PHE A 152 -8.69 -15.95 -15.23
C PHE A 152 -8.08 -17.26 -14.74
N ARG A 153 -8.94 -18.13 -14.18
CA ARG A 153 -8.56 -19.47 -13.70
C ARG A 153 -9.46 -20.54 -14.28
N PRO A 154 -8.94 -21.41 -15.17
CA PRO A 154 -9.72 -22.47 -15.78
C PRO A 154 -10.45 -23.38 -14.79
N SER A 155 -9.89 -23.57 -13.59
CA SER A 155 -10.52 -24.37 -12.53
C SER A 155 -11.87 -23.83 -12.05
N TYR A 156 -12.14 -22.51 -12.18
CA TYR A 156 -13.44 -21.92 -11.85
C TYR A 156 -14.54 -22.34 -12.84
N MET A 157 -14.20 -22.72 -14.06
CA MET A 157 -15.14 -23.23 -15.05
C MET A 157 -15.77 -24.57 -14.63
N LYS A 158 -15.21 -25.24 -13.62
CA LYS A 158 -15.77 -26.49 -13.05
C LYS A 158 -16.92 -26.24 -12.07
N ILE A 159 -17.17 -25.00 -11.66
CA ILE A 159 -18.23 -24.67 -10.69
C ILE A 159 -19.62 -25.03 -11.23
N PRO A 160 -20.04 -24.65 -12.46
CA PRO A 160 -21.31 -25.06 -13.02
C PRO A 160 -21.46 -26.58 -13.14
N GLU A 161 -20.39 -27.27 -13.58
CA GLU A 161 -20.40 -28.74 -13.66
C GLU A 161 -20.61 -29.37 -12.27
N PHE A 162 -19.97 -28.82 -11.24
CA PHE A 162 -20.17 -29.25 -9.86
C PHE A 162 -21.61 -29.04 -9.41
N LEU A 163 -22.19 -27.83 -9.67
CA LEU A 163 -23.59 -27.53 -9.36
C LEU A 163 -24.58 -28.51 -10.03
N GLY A 164 -24.31 -28.90 -11.29
CA GLY A 164 -25.09 -29.88 -12.02
C GLY A 164 -25.06 -31.30 -11.46
N LYS A 165 -24.03 -31.65 -10.66
CA LYS A 165 -23.90 -32.99 -10.02
C LYS A 165 -24.55 -33.05 -8.63
N LEU A 166 -25.02 -31.92 -8.10
CA LEU A 166 -25.71 -31.91 -6.81
C LEU A 166 -27.16 -32.41 -6.92
N PRO A 167 -27.70 -33.13 -5.91
CA PRO A 167 -29.08 -33.60 -5.92
C PRO A 167 -30.10 -32.45 -5.91
N TYR A 168 -29.69 -31.28 -5.44
CA TYR A 168 -30.46 -30.05 -5.46
C TYR A 168 -29.51 -28.85 -5.57
N ARG A 169 -29.91 -27.82 -6.28
CA ARG A 169 -29.09 -26.63 -6.46
C ARG A 169 -29.18 -25.74 -5.21
N PRO A 170 -28.04 -25.44 -4.55
CA PRO A 170 -27.98 -24.48 -3.47
C PRO A 170 -28.15 -23.04 -4.00
N ILE A 171 -28.35 -22.07 -3.08
CA ILE A 171 -28.22 -20.65 -3.39
C ILE A 171 -26.77 -20.38 -3.81
N VAL A 172 -26.58 -19.65 -4.92
CA VAL A 172 -25.24 -19.28 -5.40
C VAL A 172 -25.02 -17.80 -5.19
N SER A 173 -23.97 -17.47 -4.44
CA SER A 173 -23.57 -16.08 -4.17
C SER A 173 -22.15 -15.83 -4.65
N ALA A 174 -21.97 -14.87 -5.54
CA ALA A 174 -20.70 -14.53 -6.16
C ALA A 174 -20.18 -13.17 -5.66
N PHE A 175 -18.88 -13.09 -5.34
CA PHE A 175 -18.27 -11.89 -4.78
C PHE A 175 -16.97 -11.57 -5.50
N THR A 176 -16.76 -10.28 -5.78
CA THR A 176 -15.47 -9.80 -6.31
C THR A 176 -15.19 -8.37 -5.85
N ALA A 177 -13.91 -8.00 -5.83
CA ALA A 177 -13.51 -6.63 -5.52
C ALA A 177 -13.56 -5.72 -6.75
N THR A 178 -13.36 -6.26 -7.94
CA THR A 178 -13.19 -5.53 -9.20
C THR A 178 -13.97 -6.23 -10.30
N ALA A 179 -14.90 -5.54 -10.92
CA ALA A 179 -15.60 -6.03 -12.11
C ALA A 179 -16.13 -4.87 -12.95
N THR A 180 -15.73 -4.82 -14.22
CA THR A 180 -16.36 -3.98 -15.24
C THR A 180 -17.76 -4.54 -15.58
N ALA A 181 -18.55 -3.77 -16.34
CA ALA A 181 -19.86 -4.24 -16.79
C ALA A 181 -19.80 -5.57 -17.55
N GLU A 182 -18.79 -5.75 -18.39
CA GLU A 182 -18.53 -6.98 -19.15
C GLU A 182 -18.22 -8.17 -18.23
N VAL A 183 -17.35 -7.97 -17.25
CA VAL A 183 -16.98 -9.02 -16.28
C VAL A 183 -18.18 -9.41 -15.42
N LYS A 184 -19.07 -8.47 -15.06
CA LYS A 184 -20.30 -8.77 -14.31
C LYS A 184 -21.23 -9.68 -15.15
N ALA A 185 -21.44 -9.34 -16.42
CA ALA A 185 -22.28 -10.13 -17.31
C ALA A 185 -21.72 -11.55 -17.49
N ASP A 186 -20.41 -11.67 -17.62
CA ASP A 186 -19.71 -12.97 -17.71
C ASP A 186 -19.89 -13.80 -16.42
N ILE A 187 -19.68 -13.20 -15.24
CA ILE A 187 -19.86 -13.92 -13.97
C ILE A 187 -21.28 -14.49 -13.88
N ILE A 188 -22.30 -13.71 -14.21
CA ILE A 188 -23.71 -14.15 -14.17
C ILE A 188 -23.91 -15.33 -15.13
N LYS A 189 -23.40 -15.21 -16.36
CA LYS A 189 -23.54 -16.24 -17.38
C LYS A 189 -22.77 -17.51 -17.04
N MET A 190 -21.48 -17.37 -16.69
CA MET A 190 -20.58 -18.49 -16.48
C MET A 190 -20.84 -19.27 -15.20
N LEU A 191 -21.36 -18.62 -14.15
CA LEU A 191 -21.80 -19.29 -12.91
C LEU A 191 -23.29 -19.70 -12.93
N GLU A 192 -23.98 -19.47 -14.05
CA GLU A 192 -25.41 -19.79 -14.22
C GLU A 192 -26.27 -19.24 -13.08
N LEU A 193 -26.01 -17.98 -12.69
CA LEU A 193 -26.79 -17.33 -11.62
C LEU A 193 -28.25 -17.11 -12.09
N ARG A 194 -29.21 -17.51 -11.26
CA ARG A 194 -30.65 -17.46 -11.56
C ARG A 194 -31.27 -16.19 -10.98
N ASP A 195 -31.71 -15.28 -11.83
CA ASP A 195 -32.29 -13.99 -11.45
C ASP A 195 -31.56 -13.33 -10.26
N PRO A 196 -30.23 -13.10 -10.36
CA PRO A 196 -29.44 -12.71 -9.21
C PRO A 196 -29.75 -11.30 -8.74
N PHE A 197 -29.79 -11.09 -7.43
CA PHE A 197 -29.67 -9.76 -6.86
C PHE A 197 -28.24 -9.25 -7.12
N THR A 198 -28.12 -8.15 -7.86
CA THR A 198 -26.79 -7.59 -8.19
C THR A 198 -26.63 -6.23 -7.54
N ILE A 199 -25.53 -6.06 -6.80
CA ILE A 199 -25.19 -4.77 -6.18
C ILE A 199 -23.71 -4.44 -6.39
N THR A 200 -23.45 -3.14 -6.61
CA THR A 200 -22.09 -2.57 -6.57
C THR A 200 -22.09 -1.51 -5.47
N THR A 201 -21.29 -1.69 -4.42
CA THR A 201 -21.31 -0.81 -3.24
C THR A 201 -20.42 0.42 -3.37
N GLY A 202 -19.83 0.59 -4.55
CA GLY A 202 -18.87 1.67 -4.84
C GLY A 202 -17.43 1.24 -4.67
N PHE A 203 -16.56 1.94 -5.43
CA PHE A 203 -15.10 1.70 -5.40
C PHE A 203 -14.36 2.79 -4.61
N ASP A 204 -15.06 3.78 -4.06
CA ASP A 204 -14.41 4.86 -3.32
C ASP A 204 -13.91 4.42 -1.94
N ARG A 205 -12.59 4.42 -1.77
CA ARG A 205 -11.87 4.20 -0.51
C ARG A 205 -11.35 5.55 -0.01
N LYS A 206 -12.19 6.33 0.68
CA LYS A 206 -11.89 7.70 1.14
C LYS A 206 -10.63 7.82 1.99
N ASN A 207 -10.32 6.76 2.75
CA ASN A 207 -9.14 6.68 3.61
C ASN A 207 -7.82 6.44 2.85
N LEU A 208 -7.85 6.13 1.55
CA LEU A 208 -6.64 5.94 0.77
C LEU A 208 -6.23 7.23 0.06
N TYR A 209 -5.00 7.63 0.25
CA TYR A 209 -4.35 8.64 -0.58
C TYR A 209 -3.73 7.99 -1.81
N PHE A 210 -4.02 8.50 -3.01
CA PHE A 210 -3.39 8.05 -4.25
C PHE A 210 -2.36 9.07 -4.73
N GLY A 211 -1.13 8.61 -4.96
CA GLY A 211 -0.06 9.44 -5.47
C GLY A 211 0.69 8.81 -6.64
N VAL A 212 0.98 9.59 -7.65
CA VAL A 212 1.88 9.22 -8.75
C VAL A 212 3.06 10.17 -8.75
N SER A 213 4.25 9.61 -8.58
CA SER A 213 5.52 10.33 -8.62
C SER A 213 6.33 9.92 -9.85
N HIS A 214 7.07 10.87 -10.44
CA HIS A 214 7.97 10.65 -11.58
C HIS A 214 9.43 10.89 -11.14
N PRO A 215 9.98 10.06 -10.23
CA PRO A 215 11.28 10.32 -9.63
C PRO A 215 12.42 10.13 -10.63
N HIS A 216 13.52 10.85 -10.42
CA HIS A 216 14.78 10.57 -11.13
C HIS A 216 15.42 9.26 -10.64
N ASP A 217 15.34 9.00 -9.34
CA ASP A 217 15.76 7.76 -8.69
C ASP A 217 14.63 7.20 -7.83
N LYS A 218 14.11 6.06 -8.26
CA LYS A 218 13.01 5.37 -7.57
C LYS A 218 13.41 4.88 -6.19
N TYR A 219 14.66 4.45 -6.01
CA TYR A 219 15.10 3.93 -4.73
C TYR A 219 15.17 5.03 -3.67
N SER A 220 15.80 6.16 -3.98
CA SER A 220 15.84 7.32 -3.08
C SER A 220 14.43 7.81 -2.70
N GLU A 221 13.47 7.79 -3.63
CA GLU A 221 12.10 8.16 -3.32
C GLU A 221 11.41 7.13 -2.43
N THR A 222 11.67 5.83 -2.66
CA THR A 222 11.19 4.75 -1.79
C THR A 222 11.68 4.90 -0.36
N VAL A 223 12.98 5.17 -0.18
CA VAL A 223 13.58 5.38 1.15
C VAL A 223 12.93 6.53 1.90
N LYS A 224 12.67 7.67 1.25
CA LYS A 224 11.96 8.81 1.88
C LYS A 224 10.58 8.43 2.42
N ILE A 225 9.85 7.60 1.65
CA ILE A 225 8.52 7.15 2.07
C ILE A 225 8.64 6.17 3.24
N VAL A 226 9.54 5.18 3.14
CA VAL A 226 9.76 4.17 4.20
C VAL A 226 10.21 4.84 5.49
N GLU A 227 11.13 5.81 5.44
CA GLU A 227 11.60 6.56 6.61
C GLU A 227 10.47 7.34 7.27
N LYS A 228 9.61 8.00 6.47
CA LYS A 228 8.45 8.74 6.99
C LYS A 228 7.49 7.82 7.77
N TYR A 229 7.40 6.55 7.40
CA TYR A 229 6.50 5.56 7.99
C TYR A 229 7.26 4.42 8.69
N LYS A 230 8.44 4.68 9.24
CA LYS A 230 9.33 3.67 9.83
C LYS A 230 8.72 2.80 10.93
N ASP A 231 7.74 3.33 11.66
CA ASP A 231 7.05 2.62 12.74
C ASP A 231 5.82 1.83 12.24
N ASN A 232 5.55 1.87 10.93
CA ASN A 232 4.37 1.27 10.31
C ASN A 232 4.75 0.15 9.35
N CYS A 233 3.79 -0.75 9.10
CA CYS A 233 3.96 -1.79 8.09
C CYS A 233 3.64 -1.27 6.69
N GLY A 234 4.45 -1.68 5.70
CA GLY A 234 4.25 -1.33 4.31
C GLY A 234 4.58 -2.44 3.32
N ILE A 235 4.06 -2.31 2.11
CA ILE A 235 4.33 -3.24 1.00
C ILE A 235 4.91 -2.46 -0.18
N ILE A 236 5.96 -3.01 -0.79
CA ILE A 236 6.59 -2.46 -2.00
C ILE A 236 6.44 -3.47 -3.13
N TYR A 237 5.64 -3.12 -4.14
CA TYR A 237 5.44 -3.98 -5.31
C TYR A 237 6.44 -3.69 -6.42
N CYS A 238 7.11 -4.75 -6.89
CA CYS A 238 8.03 -4.72 -8.01
C CYS A 238 7.56 -5.66 -9.14
N SER A 239 7.81 -5.29 -10.39
CA SER A 239 7.38 -6.08 -11.55
C SER A 239 8.21 -7.35 -11.80
N THR A 240 9.46 -7.40 -11.32
CA THR A 240 10.39 -8.51 -11.56
C THR A 240 11.02 -9.02 -10.26
N ARG A 241 11.39 -10.34 -10.24
CA ARG A 241 12.13 -10.96 -9.15
C ARG A 241 13.43 -10.22 -8.85
N LYS A 242 14.17 -9.83 -9.90
CA LYS A 242 15.43 -9.07 -9.78
C LYS A 242 15.25 -7.74 -9.06
N ASN A 243 14.17 -7.00 -9.35
CA ASN A 243 13.89 -5.75 -8.66
C ASN A 243 13.53 -5.99 -7.19
N VAL A 244 12.77 -7.05 -6.89
CA VAL A 244 12.44 -7.43 -5.49
C VAL A 244 13.71 -7.68 -4.70
N GLU A 245 14.62 -8.51 -5.24
CA GLU A 245 15.91 -8.81 -4.59
C GLU A 245 16.73 -7.55 -4.35
N SER A 246 16.96 -6.77 -5.41
CA SER A 246 17.78 -5.55 -5.34
C SER A 246 17.22 -4.50 -4.38
N VAL A 247 15.90 -4.28 -4.37
CA VAL A 247 15.28 -3.29 -3.47
C VAL A 247 15.31 -3.77 -2.03
N CYS A 248 15.04 -5.06 -1.79
CA CYS A 248 15.09 -5.65 -0.46
C CYS A 248 16.53 -5.61 0.13
N GLU A 249 17.53 -6.03 -0.64
CA GLU A 249 18.94 -6.00 -0.23
C GLU A 249 19.39 -4.59 0.15
N LYS A 250 19.05 -3.59 -0.66
CA LYS A 250 19.39 -2.18 -0.39
C LYS A 250 18.71 -1.67 0.88
N LEU A 251 17.40 -1.95 1.07
CA LEU A 251 16.70 -1.54 2.29
C LEU A 251 17.31 -2.18 3.53
N CYS A 252 17.64 -3.47 3.48
CA CYS A 252 18.33 -4.15 4.58
C CYS A 252 19.72 -3.55 4.85
N ALA A 253 20.48 -3.20 3.80
CA ALA A 253 21.79 -2.55 3.92
C ALA A 253 21.68 -1.15 4.55
N ASP A 254 20.59 -0.42 4.27
CA ASP A 254 20.30 0.88 4.87
C ASP A 254 19.69 0.77 6.29
N GLY A 255 19.55 -0.46 6.83
CA GLY A 255 19.12 -0.72 8.20
C GLY A 255 17.60 -0.86 8.39
N TYR A 256 16.81 -0.93 7.33
CA TYR A 256 15.36 -1.16 7.42
C TYR A 256 15.05 -2.65 7.61
N ASN A 257 14.05 -2.94 8.45
CA ASN A 257 13.56 -4.31 8.67
C ASN A 257 12.66 -4.74 7.51
N ALA A 258 13.27 -5.22 6.43
CA ALA A 258 12.61 -5.62 5.19
C ALA A 258 12.78 -7.11 4.88
N SER A 259 11.80 -7.69 4.18
CA SER A 259 11.83 -9.04 3.65
C SER A 259 11.30 -9.08 2.22
N ARG A 260 11.53 -10.20 1.52
CA ARG A 260 11.21 -10.38 0.10
C ARG A 260 10.18 -11.49 -0.13
N TYR A 261 9.38 -11.34 -1.20
CA TYR A 261 8.43 -12.39 -1.59
C TYR A 261 8.24 -12.44 -3.11
N HIS A 262 8.53 -13.57 -3.73
CA HIS A 262 8.25 -13.83 -5.14
C HIS A 262 8.24 -15.34 -5.45
N ALA A 263 7.67 -15.73 -6.57
CA ALA A 263 7.50 -17.14 -6.96
C ALA A 263 8.80 -17.92 -7.18
N GLY A 264 9.97 -17.27 -7.24
CA GLY A 264 11.27 -17.93 -7.36
C GLY A 264 11.89 -18.39 -6.03
N LEU A 265 11.30 -18.00 -4.89
CA LEU A 265 11.72 -18.49 -3.58
C LEU A 265 11.19 -19.89 -3.32
N SER A 266 11.84 -20.66 -2.45
CA SER A 266 11.33 -21.94 -1.96
C SER A 266 10.00 -21.76 -1.21
N ASP A 267 9.18 -22.81 -1.15
CA ASP A 267 7.92 -22.77 -0.43
C ASP A 267 8.11 -22.49 1.06
N GLU A 268 9.19 -23.00 1.64
CA GLU A 268 9.54 -22.76 3.03
C GLU A 268 9.91 -21.30 3.28
N GLU A 269 10.76 -20.70 2.42
CA GLU A 269 11.17 -19.30 2.52
C GLU A 269 9.97 -18.37 2.28
N ARG A 270 9.13 -18.66 1.28
CA ARG A 270 7.90 -17.90 1.04
C ARG A 270 7.01 -17.88 2.27
N ARG A 271 6.77 -19.04 2.86
CA ARG A 271 5.94 -19.17 4.07
C ARG A 271 6.54 -18.40 5.24
N LYS A 272 7.86 -18.58 5.50
CA LYS A 272 8.56 -17.88 6.56
C LYS A 272 8.47 -16.37 6.42
N ASN A 273 8.81 -15.84 5.24
CA ASN A 273 8.81 -14.39 4.97
C ASN A 273 7.40 -13.81 5.09
N GLN A 274 6.39 -14.52 4.61
CA GLN A 274 4.99 -14.15 4.76
C GLN A 274 4.57 -14.14 6.24
N ASP A 275 4.88 -15.19 6.99
CA ASP A 275 4.59 -15.28 8.42
C ASP A 275 5.30 -14.15 9.19
N ASP A 276 6.57 -13.87 8.89
CA ASP A 276 7.32 -12.80 9.56
C ASP A 276 6.68 -11.42 9.33
N PHE A 277 6.16 -11.15 8.13
CA PHE A 277 5.41 -9.93 7.85
C PHE A 277 4.03 -9.92 8.55
N ILE A 278 3.30 -11.02 8.50
CA ILE A 278 1.97 -11.15 9.11
C ILE A 278 2.04 -11.00 10.64
N PHE A 279 3.10 -11.54 11.26
CA PHE A 279 3.33 -11.46 12.71
C PHE A 279 4.06 -10.19 13.18
N ASP A 280 4.18 -9.17 12.32
CA ASP A 280 4.86 -7.88 12.62
C ASP A 280 6.36 -8.03 12.98
N ARG A 281 7.01 -9.14 12.64
CA ARG A 281 8.46 -9.33 12.81
C ARG A 281 9.26 -8.58 11.74
N VAL A 282 8.63 -8.34 10.59
CA VAL A 282 9.15 -7.57 9.47
C VAL A 282 8.17 -6.43 9.17
N GLN A 283 8.69 -5.23 8.97
CA GLN A 283 7.88 -4.03 8.73
C GLN A 283 7.64 -3.78 7.24
N VAL A 284 8.61 -4.08 6.39
CA VAL A 284 8.53 -3.80 4.96
C VAL A 284 8.60 -5.09 4.15
N MET A 285 7.55 -5.37 3.38
CA MET A 285 7.54 -6.49 2.44
C MET A 285 7.80 -5.99 1.02
N VAL A 286 8.90 -6.42 0.42
CA VAL A 286 9.20 -6.16 -0.99
C VAL A 286 8.79 -7.38 -1.82
N ALA A 287 7.87 -7.21 -2.78
CA ALA A 287 7.27 -8.37 -3.42
C ALA A 287 6.89 -8.16 -4.89
N THR A 288 6.73 -9.26 -5.62
CA THR A 288 5.97 -9.26 -6.87
C THR A 288 4.47 -9.37 -6.58
N ASN A 289 3.62 -9.27 -7.61
CA ASN A 289 2.17 -9.52 -7.53
C ASN A 289 1.82 -10.90 -6.95
N ALA A 290 2.76 -11.85 -6.89
CA ALA A 290 2.58 -13.14 -6.22
C ALA A 290 2.31 -12.99 -4.71
N PHE A 291 2.79 -11.92 -4.09
CA PHE A 291 2.46 -11.50 -2.72
C PHE A 291 1.19 -10.63 -2.73
N GLY A 292 0.16 -11.13 -3.27
CA GLY A 292 -0.99 -10.27 -3.48
C GLY A 292 -2.26 -10.92 -3.01
N MET A 293 -2.64 -11.95 -3.66
CA MET A 293 -3.87 -12.64 -3.36
C MET A 293 -3.70 -13.43 -2.06
N GLY A 294 -4.57 -13.20 -1.08
CA GLY A 294 -4.62 -13.98 0.17
C GLY A 294 -3.97 -13.36 1.41
N ILE A 295 -3.54 -12.10 1.36
CA ILE A 295 -3.04 -11.40 2.54
C ILE A 295 -4.12 -10.48 3.08
N ASP A 296 -4.59 -10.77 4.29
CA ASP A 296 -5.60 -9.99 4.98
C ASP A 296 -5.03 -9.25 6.21
N LYS A 297 -3.80 -8.71 6.07
CA LYS A 297 -3.18 -7.88 7.10
C LYS A 297 -3.86 -6.51 7.13
N SER A 298 -4.47 -6.17 8.25
CA SER A 298 -5.31 -4.96 8.37
C SER A 298 -4.51 -3.66 8.57
N ASN A 299 -3.30 -3.74 9.15
CA ASN A 299 -2.50 -2.59 9.58
C ASN A 299 -1.40 -2.17 8.58
N VAL A 300 -1.63 -2.35 7.29
CA VAL A 300 -0.73 -1.86 6.24
C VAL A 300 -0.98 -0.36 6.02
N SER A 301 -0.03 0.49 6.39
CA SER A 301 -0.18 1.95 6.33
C SER A 301 0.23 2.54 4.99
N TYR A 302 1.06 1.86 4.21
CA TYR A 302 1.41 2.31 2.88
C TYR A 302 1.67 1.16 1.91
N VAL A 303 1.35 1.42 0.64
CA VAL A 303 1.70 0.57 -0.50
C VAL A 303 2.48 1.41 -1.50
N ILE A 304 3.67 0.97 -1.86
CA ILE A 304 4.50 1.58 -2.90
C ILE A 304 4.53 0.67 -4.11
N HIS A 305 4.13 1.17 -5.27
CA HIS A 305 4.40 0.51 -6.54
C HIS A 305 5.72 1.04 -7.09
N TYR A 306 6.79 0.30 -6.85
CA TYR A 306 8.13 0.61 -7.38
C TYR A 306 8.18 0.57 -8.90
N ASN A 307 7.39 -0.32 -9.49
CA ASN A 307 7.10 -0.37 -10.93
C ASN A 307 5.59 -0.25 -11.18
N MET A 308 5.22 0.32 -12.33
CA MET A 308 3.83 0.44 -12.73
C MET A 308 3.21 -0.95 -12.98
N PRO A 309 2.03 -1.25 -12.39
CA PRO A 309 1.27 -2.47 -12.68
C PRO A 309 0.80 -2.54 -14.14
N LYS A 310 0.38 -3.72 -14.59
CA LYS A 310 -0.08 -3.94 -15.96
C LYS A 310 -1.39 -3.22 -16.30
N ASN A 311 -2.28 -3.05 -15.30
CA ASN A 311 -3.61 -2.49 -15.47
C ASN A 311 -4.12 -1.83 -14.18
N ILE A 312 -5.21 -1.08 -14.29
CA ILE A 312 -5.86 -0.37 -13.18
C ILE A 312 -6.43 -1.34 -12.14
N GLU A 313 -6.97 -2.49 -12.57
CA GLU A 313 -7.57 -3.47 -11.69
C GLU A 313 -6.54 -4.06 -10.72
N SER A 314 -5.38 -4.46 -11.24
CA SER A 314 -4.26 -4.95 -10.41
C SER A 314 -3.75 -3.86 -9.48
N TYR A 315 -3.57 -2.64 -10.01
CA TYR A 315 -3.18 -1.48 -9.20
C TYR A 315 -4.14 -1.24 -8.04
N TYR A 316 -5.45 -1.18 -8.33
CA TYR A 316 -6.48 -0.92 -7.32
C TYR A 316 -6.55 -2.04 -6.27
N GLN A 317 -6.41 -3.30 -6.69
CA GLN A 317 -6.42 -4.45 -5.80
C GLN A 317 -5.18 -4.47 -4.87
N GLU A 318 -4.00 -4.16 -5.41
CA GLU A 318 -2.74 -4.08 -4.67
C GLU A 318 -2.72 -2.86 -3.73
N ALA A 319 -3.12 -1.69 -4.20
CA ALA A 319 -3.27 -0.47 -3.40
C ALA A 319 -4.31 -0.65 -2.28
N GLY A 320 -5.40 -1.38 -2.57
CA GLY A 320 -6.48 -1.68 -1.64
C GLY A 320 -6.08 -2.54 -0.43
N ARG A 321 -4.82 -3.03 -0.36
CA ARG A 321 -4.29 -3.70 0.82
C ARG A 321 -3.96 -2.73 1.93
N ALA A 322 -3.69 -1.47 1.59
CA ALA A 322 -3.49 -0.42 2.56
C ALA A 322 -4.81 -0.04 3.27
N GLY A 323 -4.73 0.36 4.53
CA GLY A 323 -5.82 0.95 5.28
C GLY A 323 -7.08 0.08 5.39
N ARG A 324 -6.96 -1.24 5.50
CA ARG A 324 -8.13 -2.13 5.68
C ARG A 324 -8.82 -1.94 7.03
N ASP A 325 -8.10 -1.44 7.99
CA ASP A 325 -8.60 -1.07 9.32
C ASP A 325 -9.37 0.27 9.33
N GLY A 326 -9.51 0.93 8.17
CA GLY A 326 -10.20 2.21 8.00
C GLY A 326 -9.31 3.44 8.25
N ASN A 327 -8.05 3.24 8.66
CA ASN A 327 -7.12 4.35 8.84
C ASN A 327 -6.67 4.95 7.52
N GLU A 328 -6.19 6.20 7.57
CA GLU A 328 -5.52 6.81 6.44
C GLU A 328 -4.30 6.00 6.04
N ALA A 329 -4.17 5.75 4.75
CA ALA A 329 -3.05 5.01 4.19
C ALA A 329 -2.61 5.61 2.85
N LYS A 330 -1.34 5.42 2.50
CA LYS A 330 -0.73 6.01 1.30
C LYS A 330 -0.49 4.95 0.24
N CYS A 331 -1.00 5.20 -0.96
CA CYS A 331 -0.76 4.38 -2.14
C CYS A 331 0.04 5.22 -3.14
N ILE A 332 1.33 4.93 -3.28
CA ILE A 332 2.25 5.75 -4.07
C ILE A 332 2.82 4.91 -5.21
N LEU A 333 2.67 5.39 -6.44
CA LEU A 333 3.20 4.77 -7.64
C LEU A 333 4.39 5.57 -8.16
N LEU A 334 5.53 4.90 -8.34
CA LEU A 334 6.76 5.47 -8.89
C LEU A 334 6.84 5.14 -10.38
N TYR A 335 6.32 6.04 -11.20
CA TYR A 335 6.23 5.84 -12.66
C TYR A 335 7.55 6.07 -13.38
N SER A 336 7.81 5.26 -14.39
CA SER A 336 8.80 5.54 -15.42
C SER A 336 8.35 4.94 -16.77
N GLY A 337 8.75 5.56 -17.89
CA GLY A 337 8.46 5.02 -19.22
C GLY A 337 9.03 3.61 -19.44
N GLN A 338 10.11 3.25 -18.74
CA GLN A 338 10.69 1.90 -18.79
C GLN A 338 9.71 0.82 -18.27
N ASP A 339 8.81 1.18 -17.34
CA ASP A 339 7.80 0.24 -16.84
C ASP A 339 6.80 -0.13 -17.94
N VAL A 340 6.43 0.86 -18.78
CA VAL A 340 5.53 0.63 -19.93
C VAL A 340 6.17 -0.34 -20.93
N ALA A 341 7.44 -0.09 -21.28
CA ALA A 341 8.19 -0.95 -22.17
C ALA A 341 8.31 -2.39 -21.64
N THR A 342 8.64 -2.52 -20.35
CA THR A 342 8.73 -3.83 -19.68
C THR A 342 7.38 -4.55 -19.69
N ASN A 343 6.28 -3.87 -19.39
CA ASN A 343 4.94 -4.47 -19.40
C ASN A 343 4.50 -4.85 -20.81
N LYS A 344 4.78 -4.02 -21.85
CA LYS A 344 4.54 -4.38 -23.26
C LYS A 344 5.31 -5.65 -23.65
N PHE A 345 6.59 -5.70 -23.29
CA PHE A 345 7.40 -6.89 -23.55
C PHE A 345 6.81 -8.13 -22.88
N LEU A 346 6.42 -8.05 -21.62
CA LEU A 346 5.81 -9.16 -20.89
C LEU A 346 4.49 -9.59 -21.52
N ILE A 347 3.62 -8.67 -21.94
CA ILE A 347 2.35 -8.96 -22.60
C ILE A 347 2.58 -9.67 -23.93
N ASN A 348 3.54 -9.22 -24.72
CA ASN A 348 3.82 -9.80 -26.03
C ASN A 348 4.46 -11.19 -25.95
N ASN A 349 5.13 -11.53 -24.82
CA ASN A 349 5.83 -12.81 -24.66
C ASN A 349 5.18 -13.75 -23.62
N SER A 350 4.00 -13.44 -23.08
CA SER A 350 3.36 -14.24 -22.02
C SER A 350 2.33 -15.26 -22.52
N HIS A 351 2.15 -15.42 -23.83
CA HIS A 351 1.02 -16.17 -24.40
C HIS A 351 1.42 -17.51 -25.03
N ASP A 352 2.22 -18.30 -24.33
CA ASP A 352 2.47 -19.71 -24.69
C ASP A 352 1.50 -20.64 -23.93
N ASN A 353 0.18 -20.40 -24.05
CA ASN A 353 -0.80 -21.36 -23.54
C ASN A 353 -1.25 -22.29 -24.70
N PRO A 354 -0.80 -23.55 -24.73
CA PRO A 354 -1.10 -24.48 -25.80
C PRO A 354 -2.58 -24.85 -25.89
N ASP A 355 -3.40 -24.49 -24.89
CA ASP A 355 -4.83 -24.83 -24.85
C ASP A 355 -5.71 -23.77 -25.55
N LEU A 356 -5.13 -22.65 -26.03
CA LEU A 356 -5.84 -21.55 -26.65
C LEU A 356 -5.45 -21.41 -28.13
N ASP A 357 -6.44 -21.10 -28.96
CA ASP A 357 -6.21 -20.82 -30.39
C ASP A 357 -5.57 -19.43 -30.58
N ASP A 358 -4.90 -19.24 -31.75
CA ASP A 358 -4.16 -18.01 -32.08
C ASP A 358 -5.05 -16.76 -32.10
N ASP A 359 -6.30 -16.88 -32.54
CA ASP A 359 -7.24 -15.73 -32.57
C ASP A 359 -7.62 -15.27 -31.15
N THR A 360 -7.85 -16.22 -30.25
CA THR A 360 -8.11 -15.95 -28.83
C THR A 360 -6.89 -15.32 -28.16
N LEU A 361 -5.68 -15.82 -28.43
CA LEU A 361 -4.43 -15.25 -27.91
C LEU A 361 -4.22 -13.82 -28.39
N GLU A 362 -4.48 -13.53 -29.67
CA GLU A 362 -4.37 -12.18 -30.22
C GLU A 362 -5.41 -11.23 -29.62
N MET A 363 -6.65 -11.69 -29.37
CA MET A 363 -7.66 -10.90 -28.66
C MET A 363 -7.23 -10.56 -27.23
N ILE A 364 -6.71 -11.54 -26.49
CA ILE A 364 -6.20 -11.35 -25.12
C ILE A 364 -5.06 -10.32 -25.13
N ARG A 365 -4.12 -10.44 -26.07
CA ARG A 365 -2.99 -9.51 -26.20
C ARG A 365 -3.44 -8.09 -26.48
N LYS A 366 -4.34 -7.89 -27.45
CA LYS A 366 -4.89 -6.56 -27.78
C LYS A 366 -5.58 -5.92 -26.58
N ARG A 367 -6.38 -6.70 -25.84
CA ARG A 367 -7.06 -6.26 -24.64
C ARG A 367 -6.06 -5.83 -23.56
N ASP A 368 -5.04 -6.64 -23.29
CA ASP A 368 -4.04 -6.35 -22.24
C ASP A 368 -3.20 -5.11 -22.60
N LEU A 369 -2.93 -4.88 -23.89
CA LEU A 369 -2.31 -3.63 -24.35
C LEU A 369 -3.23 -2.42 -24.16
N MET A 370 -4.55 -2.54 -24.38
CA MET A 370 -5.51 -1.47 -24.10
C MET A 370 -5.59 -1.14 -22.61
N ARG A 371 -5.57 -2.16 -21.74
CA ARG A 371 -5.54 -1.98 -20.28
C ARG A 371 -4.26 -1.31 -19.82
N LEU A 372 -3.11 -1.72 -20.37
CA LEU A 372 -1.82 -1.08 -20.11
C LEU A 372 -1.84 0.39 -20.52
N LYS A 373 -2.45 0.73 -21.65
CA LYS A 373 -2.64 2.12 -22.07
C LYS A 373 -3.44 2.91 -21.03
N LYS A 374 -4.57 2.38 -20.55
CA LYS A 374 -5.37 3.03 -19.50
C LYS A 374 -4.57 3.24 -18.21
N MET A 375 -3.72 2.29 -17.82
CA MET A 375 -2.82 2.44 -16.68
C MET A 375 -1.76 3.53 -16.92
N THR A 376 -1.25 3.63 -18.14
CA THR A 376 -0.31 4.68 -18.54
C THR A 376 -1.00 6.06 -18.53
N ASP A 377 -2.23 6.15 -19.03
CA ASP A 377 -3.04 7.38 -19.00
C ASP A 377 -3.28 7.82 -17.54
N TYR A 378 -3.57 6.90 -16.63
CA TYR A 378 -3.67 7.17 -15.19
C TYR A 378 -2.40 7.77 -14.61
N CYS A 379 -1.23 7.21 -14.96
CA CYS A 379 0.05 7.71 -14.46
C CYS A 379 0.41 9.10 -14.99
N ASN A 380 -0.16 9.51 -16.12
CA ASN A 380 0.14 10.78 -16.80
C ASN A 380 -1.01 11.81 -16.71
N THR A 381 -2.13 11.48 -16.03
CA THR A 381 -3.24 12.44 -15.91
C THR A 381 -2.86 13.64 -15.04
N ASN A 382 -3.39 14.83 -15.40
CA ASN A 382 -3.34 16.04 -14.57
C ASN A 382 -4.56 16.16 -13.65
N GLY A 383 -5.55 15.31 -13.86
CA GLY A 383 -6.80 15.33 -13.13
C GLY A 383 -6.72 14.65 -11.78
N CYS A 384 -7.87 14.52 -11.16
CA CYS A 384 -8.02 13.77 -9.92
C CYS A 384 -7.77 12.28 -10.16
N LEU A 385 -6.75 11.71 -9.51
CA LEU A 385 -6.41 10.29 -9.64
C LEU A 385 -7.53 9.37 -9.16
N ARG A 386 -8.25 9.76 -8.12
CA ARG A 386 -9.39 9.01 -7.59
C ARG A 386 -10.55 8.98 -8.59
N GLU A 387 -10.88 10.12 -9.18
CA GLU A 387 -11.90 10.23 -10.23
C GLU A 387 -11.58 9.34 -11.43
N PHE A 388 -10.29 9.28 -11.83
CA PHE A 388 -9.86 8.41 -12.91
C PHE A 388 -10.13 6.93 -12.59
N ILE A 389 -9.78 6.48 -11.36
CA ILE A 389 -10.03 5.10 -10.92
C ILE A 389 -11.54 4.81 -10.87
N LEU A 390 -12.33 5.70 -10.27
CA LEU A 390 -13.77 5.53 -10.15
C LEU A 390 -14.44 5.50 -11.53
N GLY A 391 -14.05 6.42 -12.43
CA GLY A 391 -14.52 6.46 -13.82
C GLY A 391 -14.18 5.20 -14.61
N TYR A 392 -13.00 4.60 -14.38
CA TYR A 392 -12.62 3.33 -14.97
C TYR A 392 -13.58 2.19 -14.59
N PHE A 393 -14.06 2.16 -13.36
CA PHE A 393 -15.03 1.18 -12.87
C PHE A 393 -16.50 1.59 -13.10
N GLY A 394 -16.75 2.73 -13.79
CA GLY A 394 -18.08 3.21 -14.16
C GLY A 394 -18.78 4.05 -13.09
N GLU A 395 -18.05 4.53 -12.08
CA GLU A 395 -18.56 5.47 -11.09
C GLU A 395 -18.24 6.93 -11.46
N LYS A 396 -19.18 7.81 -11.22
CA LYS A 396 -18.99 9.25 -11.38
C LYS A 396 -18.68 9.88 -10.04
N GLN A 397 -17.76 10.83 -10.06
CA GLN A 397 -17.44 11.67 -8.91
C GLN A 397 -17.77 13.12 -9.28
N ASP A 398 -18.57 13.80 -8.45
CA ASP A 398 -19.04 15.16 -8.75
C ASP A 398 -18.00 16.24 -8.41
N LYS A 399 -17.02 15.95 -7.58
CA LYS A 399 -16.01 16.92 -7.12
C LYS A 399 -14.63 16.27 -6.99
N PRO A 400 -13.52 17.02 -7.21
CA PRO A 400 -12.17 16.54 -6.94
C PRO A 400 -12.03 16.02 -5.51
N CYS A 401 -11.30 14.90 -5.33
CA CYS A 401 -11.25 14.16 -4.04
C CYS A 401 -10.47 14.88 -2.93
N GLN A 402 -9.63 15.86 -3.25
CA GLN A 402 -8.73 16.57 -2.33
C GLN A 402 -7.83 15.63 -1.46
N ASN A 403 -7.67 14.37 -1.88
CA ASN A 403 -6.86 13.36 -1.23
C ASN A 403 -6.10 12.51 -2.25
N CYS A 404 -5.46 13.17 -3.22
CA CYS A 404 -4.55 12.53 -4.19
C CYS A 404 -3.51 13.55 -4.68
N SER A 405 -2.41 13.07 -5.25
CA SER A 405 -1.35 13.97 -5.74
C SER A 405 -1.79 14.89 -6.87
N GLY A 406 -2.76 14.48 -7.70
CA GLY A 406 -3.33 15.34 -8.73
C GLY A 406 -4.09 16.54 -8.15
N CYS A 407 -4.83 16.36 -7.05
CA CYS A 407 -5.57 17.44 -6.39
C CYS A 407 -4.67 18.33 -5.52
N LEU A 408 -3.67 17.75 -4.84
CA LEU A 408 -2.82 18.44 -3.86
C LEU A 408 -1.51 18.98 -4.46
N GLY A 409 -1.11 18.47 -5.63
CA GLY A 409 0.16 18.83 -6.28
C GLY A 409 1.40 18.38 -5.48
N ASP A 410 1.33 17.28 -4.71
CA ASP A 410 2.35 16.89 -3.74
C ASP A 410 3.70 16.48 -4.34
N PHE A 411 3.74 16.04 -5.59
CA PHE A 411 4.97 15.63 -6.27
C PHE A 411 5.56 16.71 -7.19
N GLY A 412 5.19 17.98 -6.97
CA GLY A 412 5.69 19.14 -7.72
C GLY A 412 4.89 19.43 -8.97
N GLU A 413 4.99 20.66 -9.42
CA GLU A 413 4.45 21.06 -10.70
C GLU A 413 5.25 20.38 -11.82
N THR A 414 4.55 19.76 -12.75
CA THR A 414 5.14 19.29 -14.01
C THR A 414 4.90 20.37 -15.05
N GLU A 415 5.87 20.58 -15.93
CA GLU A 415 5.71 21.42 -17.11
C GLU A 415 5.68 20.56 -18.36
N GLU A 416 4.86 20.95 -19.31
CA GLU A 416 4.91 20.37 -20.66
C GLU A 416 6.09 20.97 -21.41
N VAL A 417 7.05 20.12 -21.73
CA VAL A 417 8.25 20.51 -22.47
C VAL A 417 8.16 19.93 -23.87
N ASP A 418 8.35 20.79 -24.88
CA ASP A 418 8.50 20.35 -26.25
C ASP A 418 9.86 19.65 -26.41
N VAL A 419 9.81 18.36 -26.71
CA VAL A 419 10.98 17.51 -26.91
C VAL A 419 11.09 16.99 -28.33
N SER A 420 10.38 17.59 -29.27
CA SER A 420 10.29 17.17 -30.68
C SER A 420 11.67 17.00 -31.29
N VAL A 421 12.54 18.01 -31.13
CA VAL A 421 13.92 17.98 -31.65
C VAL A 421 14.76 16.89 -31.02
N ASP A 422 14.61 16.69 -29.73
CA ASP A 422 15.39 15.65 -29.01
C ASP A 422 14.89 14.24 -29.37
N CYS A 423 13.58 14.06 -29.57
CA CYS A 423 13.03 12.82 -30.12
C CYS A 423 13.54 12.55 -31.54
N GLN A 424 13.61 13.57 -32.40
CA GLN A 424 14.21 13.46 -33.76
C GLN A 424 15.67 13.00 -33.69
N LYS A 425 16.49 13.53 -32.76
CA LYS A 425 17.88 13.10 -32.56
C LYS A 425 17.96 11.62 -32.20
N VAL A 426 17.11 11.15 -31.28
CA VAL A 426 17.05 9.73 -30.89
C VAL A 426 16.66 8.84 -32.07
N LEU A 427 15.57 9.16 -32.77
CA LEU A 427 15.09 8.39 -33.91
C LEU A 427 16.11 8.38 -35.06
N SER A 428 16.77 9.52 -35.31
CA SER A 428 17.83 9.65 -36.34
C SER A 428 19.04 8.77 -35.99
N CYS A 429 19.40 8.66 -34.71
CA CYS A 429 20.47 7.74 -34.28
C CYS A 429 20.12 6.29 -34.59
N ILE A 430 18.91 5.83 -34.27
CA ILE A 430 18.45 4.47 -34.56
C ILE A 430 18.42 4.24 -36.09
N TYR A 431 17.92 5.20 -36.87
CA TYR A 431 17.89 5.11 -38.31
C TYR A 431 19.30 4.96 -38.93
N ARG A 432 20.29 5.75 -38.49
CA ARG A 432 21.67 5.66 -38.98
C ARG A 432 22.40 4.38 -38.58
N LEU A 433 22.09 3.84 -37.41
CA LEU A 433 22.56 2.51 -37.02
C LEU A 433 22.00 1.43 -37.96
N HIS A 434 20.70 1.49 -38.26
CA HIS A 434 20.06 0.57 -39.18
C HIS A 434 20.65 0.65 -40.60
N GLN A 435 21.01 1.84 -41.09
CA GLN A 435 21.71 1.99 -42.38
C GLN A 435 23.07 1.29 -42.44
N ARG A 436 23.70 1.04 -41.26
CA ARG A 436 24.96 0.28 -41.14
C ARG A 436 24.74 -1.20 -40.80
N ASN A 437 23.49 -1.68 -40.89
CA ASN A 437 23.09 -3.03 -40.43
C ASN A 437 23.45 -3.30 -38.96
N LEU A 438 23.43 -2.28 -38.13
CA LEU A 438 23.67 -2.37 -36.69
C LEU A 438 22.39 -2.07 -35.93
N SER A 439 22.17 -2.80 -34.85
CA SER A 439 21.05 -2.58 -33.92
C SER A 439 21.52 -2.73 -32.50
N PHE A 440 21.13 -1.79 -31.63
CA PHE A 440 21.54 -1.78 -30.23
C PHE A 440 20.37 -1.45 -29.30
N GLY A 441 20.48 -1.83 -28.05
CA GLY A 441 19.52 -1.48 -27.00
C GLY A 441 19.70 -0.02 -26.51
N ALA A 442 18.72 0.44 -25.72
CA ALA A 442 18.62 1.82 -25.21
C ALA A 442 19.92 2.34 -24.54
N GLY A 443 20.65 1.46 -23.87
CA GLY A 443 21.89 1.83 -23.19
C GLY A 443 22.99 2.32 -24.12
N VAL A 444 23.20 1.61 -25.24
CA VAL A 444 24.22 1.95 -26.23
C VAL A 444 23.80 3.19 -27.03
N ILE A 445 22.53 3.28 -27.42
CA ILE A 445 21.99 4.46 -28.10
C ILE A 445 22.19 5.72 -27.24
N ALA A 446 21.89 5.65 -25.95
CA ALA A 446 22.11 6.75 -25.02
C ALA A 446 23.61 7.13 -24.89
N GLN A 447 24.52 6.14 -24.93
CA GLN A 447 25.97 6.39 -24.96
C GLN A 447 26.43 7.08 -26.24
N ILE A 448 25.93 6.66 -27.40
CA ILE A 448 26.22 7.30 -28.69
C ILE A 448 25.79 8.76 -28.68
N LEU A 449 24.53 9.01 -28.32
CA LEU A 449 23.96 10.36 -28.30
C LEU A 449 24.68 11.29 -27.30
N LYS A 450 25.12 10.75 -26.17
CA LYS A 450 25.92 11.48 -25.16
C LYS A 450 27.36 11.75 -25.59
N GLY A 451 27.88 10.98 -26.58
CA GLY A 451 29.29 11.03 -26.95
C GLY A 451 30.21 10.32 -25.95
N SER A 452 29.77 9.17 -25.42
CA SER A 452 30.53 8.36 -24.46
C SER A 452 31.64 7.58 -25.15
N ASP A 453 32.80 7.48 -24.49
CA ASP A 453 33.99 6.75 -24.96
C ASP A 453 34.01 5.29 -24.46
N SER A 454 32.85 4.63 -24.41
CA SER A 454 32.72 3.25 -23.91
C SER A 454 33.35 2.22 -24.87
N GLU A 455 33.75 1.05 -24.34
CA GLU A 455 34.34 -0.04 -25.15
C GLU A 455 33.47 -0.47 -26.32
N LYS A 456 32.11 -0.50 -26.12
CA LYS A 456 31.18 -0.84 -27.19
C LYS A 456 31.15 0.20 -28.29
N VAL A 457 31.23 1.50 -27.95
CA VAL A 457 31.29 2.59 -28.93
C VAL A 457 32.59 2.49 -29.75
N LYS A 458 33.72 2.18 -29.14
CA LYS A 458 35.02 1.99 -29.82
C LYS A 458 35.00 0.73 -30.69
N ARG A 459 34.52 -0.40 -30.16
CA ARG A 459 34.53 -1.71 -30.86
C ARG A 459 33.75 -1.68 -32.16
N PHE A 460 32.67 -0.94 -32.23
CA PHE A 460 31.77 -0.87 -33.40
C PHE A 460 31.97 0.44 -34.20
N ASP A 461 32.99 1.22 -33.91
CA ASP A 461 33.30 2.52 -34.54
C ASP A 461 32.11 3.48 -34.60
N LEU A 462 31.33 3.54 -33.50
CA LEU A 462 30.10 4.33 -33.44
C LEU A 462 30.35 5.83 -33.28
N SER A 463 31.58 6.22 -32.96
CA SER A 463 32.01 7.62 -32.91
C SER A 463 32.00 8.33 -34.27
N THR A 464 31.99 7.56 -35.38
CA THR A 464 31.89 8.08 -36.73
C THR A 464 30.46 8.38 -37.19
N LEU A 465 29.45 8.06 -36.37
CA LEU A 465 28.08 8.42 -36.63
C LEU A 465 27.86 9.93 -36.51
N SER A 466 27.16 10.54 -37.47
CA SER A 466 26.82 11.97 -37.43
C SER A 466 25.90 12.34 -36.22
N THR A 467 25.36 11.34 -35.54
CA THR A 467 24.56 11.48 -34.30
C THR A 467 25.39 11.25 -33.03
N TYR A 468 26.69 10.97 -33.15
CA TYR A 468 27.55 10.81 -31.98
C TYR A 468 27.75 12.16 -31.28
N GLY A 469 27.48 12.20 -29.98
CA GLY A 469 27.63 13.40 -29.15
C GLY A 469 26.63 14.53 -29.41
N ILE A 470 25.62 14.34 -30.28
CA ILE A 470 24.64 15.37 -30.62
C ILE A 470 23.79 15.82 -29.41
N MET A 471 23.81 15.06 -28.32
CA MET A 471 23.14 15.35 -27.05
C MET A 471 24.14 15.37 -25.88
N LYS A 472 25.39 15.80 -26.11
CA LYS A 472 26.46 15.86 -25.10
C LYS A 472 26.09 16.66 -23.84
N ASP A 473 25.27 17.70 -23.99
CA ASP A 473 24.83 18.59 -22.92
C ASP A 473 23.65 17.99 -22.10
N SER A 474 23.05 16.92 -22.61
CA SER A 474 21.96 16.22 -21.93
C SER A 474 22.49 15.13 -20.99
N THR A 475 21.78 14.82 -19.90
CA THR A 475 22.13 13.69 -19.05
C THR A 475 21.75 12.36 -19.71
N GLN A 476 22.50 11.30 -19.44
CA GLN A 476 22.18 9.96 -19.95
C GLN A 476 20.80 9.47 -19.48
N VAL A 477 20.38 9.91 -18.29
CA VAL A 477 19.05 9.63 -17.71
C VAL A 477 17.95 10.27 -18.55
N TYR A 478 18.14 11.52 -18.96
CA TYR A 478 17.18 12.23 -19.82
C TYR A 478 17.05 11.55 -21.20
N ILE A 479 18.17 11.17 -21.83
CA ILE A 479 18.14 10.47 -23.13
C ILE A 479 17.40 9.14 -23.01
N ARG A 480 17.64 8.35 -21.96
CA ARG A 480 16.93 7.10 -21.71
C ARG A 480 15.43 7.33 -21.47
N ARG A 481 15.05 8.43 -20.85
CA ARG A 481 13.64 8.82 -20.65
C ARG A 481 12.94 9.11 -21.97
N LEU A 482 13.61 9.81 -22.89
CA LEU A 482 13.09 10.03 -24.24
C LEU A 482 12.93 8.71 -25.02
N ILE A 483 13.91 7.81 -24.95
CA ILE A 483 13.83 6.48 -25.57
C ILE A 483 12.62 5.72 -25.01
N ALA A 484 12.45 5.69 -23.69
CA ALA A 484 11.32 5.01 -23.04
C ALA A 484 9.96 5.62 -23.42
N PHE A 485 9.89 6.96 -23.57
CA PHE A 485 8.70 7.64 -24.06
C PHE A 485 8.37 7.23 -25.51
N LEU A 486 9.37 7.26 -26.41
CA LEU A 486 9.20 6.87 -27.81
C LEU A 486 8.76 5.40 -27.96
N GLU A 487 9.22 4.53 -27.06
CA GLU A 487 8.81 3.11 -26.99
C GLU A 487 7.38 2.97 -26.43
N ALA A 488 7.04 3.74 -25.39
CA ALA A 488 5.71 3.74 -24.81
C ALA A 488 4.64 4.16 -25.81
N ASP A 489 4.94 5.15 -26.64
CA ASP A 489 4.04 5.69 -27.68
C ASP A 489 4.18 5.02 -29.06
N ASP A 490 4.84 3.86 -29.12
CA ASP A 490 4.98 3.03 -30.34
C ASP A 490 5.73 3.72 -31.50
N TYR A 491 6.58 4.72 -31.24
CA TYR A 491 7.49 5.26 -32.27
C TYR A 491 8.69 4.36 -32.51
N ILE A 492 9.12 3.61 -31.49
CA ILE A 492 10.14 2.57 -31.58
C ILE A 492 9.63 1.30 -30.92
N THR A 493 10.16 0.16 -31.33
CA THR A 493 9.83 -1.13 -30.74
C THR A 493 11.08 -1.90 -30.37
N GLN A 494 10.97 -2.73 -29.34
CA GLN A 494 12.05 -3.59 -28.88
C GLN A 494 11.88 -4.97 -29.50
N THR A 495 12.91 -5.45 -30.20
CA THR A 495 12.96 -6.81 -30.79
C THR A 495 14.09 -7.61 -30.16
N SER A 496 13.86 -8.92 -29.96
CA SER A 496 14.88 -9.82 -29.42
C SER A 496 15.78 -10.33 -30.56
N HIS A 497 17.09 -10.18 -30.40
CA HIS A 497 18.11 -10.80 -31.24
C HIS A 497 18.99 -11.71 -30.37
N GLY A 498 18.67 -12.99 -30.28
CA GLY A 498 19.27 -13.89 -29.31
C GLY A 498 19.06 -13.42 -27.88
N ASP A 499 20.11 -13.39 -27.07
CA ASP A 499 20.07 -12.92 -25.68
C ASP A 499 20.00 -11.38 -25.52
N PHE A 500 20.02 -10.64 -26.63
CA PHE A 500 20.07 -9.17 -26.60
C PHE A 500 18.78 -8.56 -27.16
N SER A 501 18.33 -7.52 -26.50
CA SER A 501 17.20 -6.71 -26.91
C SER A 501 17.70 -5.46 -27.64
N VAL A 502 17.18 -5.21 -28.85
CA VAL A 502 17.55 -4.08 -29.72
C VAL A 502 16.34 -3.24 -30.08
N LEU A 503 16.57 -1.94 -30.33
CA LEU A 503 15.53 -0.99 -30.69
C LEU A 503 15.48 -0.80 -32.20
N THR A 504 14.26 -0.83 -32.75
CA THR A 504 13.97 -0.60 -34.17
C THR A 504 12.87 0.45 -34.33
N LEU A 505 12.87 1.15 -35.47
CA LEU A 505 11.86 2.14 -35.81
C LEU A 505 10.55 1.46 -36.22
N THR A 506 9.43 2.07 -35.87
CA THR A 506 8.10 1.69 -36.39
C THR A 506 7.70 2.60 -37.56
N ARG A 507 6.59 2.29 -38.24
CA ARG A 507 6.03 3.21 -39.26
C ARG A 507 5.65 4.57 -38.67
N LYS A 508 5.26 4.62 -37.42
CA LYS A 508 4.88 5.84 -36.70
C LYS A 508 6.04 6.80 -36.51
N SER A 509 7.29 6.34 -36.51
CA SER A 509 8.47 7.20 -36.43
C SER A 509 8.52 8.26 -37.54
N ALA A 510 7.91 7.99 -38.71
CA ALA A 510 7.85 8.94 -39.80
C ALA A 510 7.11 10.25 -39.45
N GLU A 511 6.11 10.19 -38.58
CA GLU A 511 5.37 11.35 -38.08
C GLU A 511 6.30 12.40 -37.43
N ILE A 512 7.33 11.94 -36.72
CA ILE A 512 8.31 12.81 -36.06
C ILE A 512 9.45 13.19 -37.03
N LEU A 513 9.95 12.24 -37.81
CA LEU A 513 11.10 12.44 -38.66
C LEU A 513 10.77 13.24 -39.93
N MET A 514 9.59 13.00 -40.56
CA MET A 514 9.17 13.59 -41.83
C MET A 514 8.14 14.69 -41.62
N ASP A 515 7.08 14.42 -40.87
CA ASP A 515 5.93 15.33 -40.74
C ASP A 515 6.12 16.38 -39.65
N LYS A 516 7.26 16.37 -38.94
CA LYS A 516 7.64 17.32 -37.87
C LYS A 516 6.56 17.47 -36.80
N LYS A 517 5.91 16.36 -36.44
CA LYS A 517 4.90 16.36 -35.38
C LYS A 517 5.50 16.85 -34.06
N THR A 518 4.83 17.80 -33.44
CA THR A 518 5.21 18.30 -32.12
C THR A 518 4.98 17.23 -31.04
N ILE A 519 5.99 16.96 -30.23
CA ILE A 519 5.95 16.02 -29.12
C ILE A 519 6.22 16.78 -27.84
N THR A 520 5.25 16.73 -26.92
CA THR A 520 5.39 17.27 -25.57
C THR A 520 5.44 16.14 -24.57
N ILE A 521 6.34 16.24 -23.59
CA ILE A 521 6.37 15.36 -22.44
C ILE A 521 6.31 16.17 -21.15
N ARG A 522 5.79 15.56 -20.11
CA ARG A 522 5.79 16.17 -18.79
C ARG A 522 7.09 15.88 -18.07
N LEU A 523 7.76 16.94 -17.70
CA LEU A 523 8.96 16.89 -16.88
C LEU A 523 8.69 17.62 -15.56
N PRO A 524 9.28 17.18 -14.44
CA PRO A 524 9.26 17.97 -13.21
C PRO A 524 9.89 19.33 -13.51
N LYS A 525 9.22 20.42 -13.15
CA LYS A 525 9.81 21.76 -13.23
C LYS A 525 11.13 21.76 -12.47
N LYS A 526 12.21 22.20 -13.10
CA LYS A 526 13.47 22.46 -12.40
C LYS A 526 13.17 23.56 -11.40
N LYS A 527 13.07 23.23 -10.11
CA LYS A 527 13.01 24.26 -9.08
C LYS A 527 14.27 25.10 -9.17
N PRO A 528 14.19 26.44 -9.25
CA PRO A 528 15.32 27.27 -8.93
C PRO A 528 15.76 26.89 -7.49
N LYS A 529 17.06 26.99 -7.21
CA LYS A 529 17.64 26.69 -5.88
C LYS A 529 17.22 27.77 -4.87
N SER A 530 15.96 27.95 -4.62
CA SER A 530 15.41 28.71 -3.50
C SER A 530 13.93 28.41 -3.43
N GLU A 531 13.46 28.21 -2.21
CA GLU A 531 12.11 27.95 -1.77
C GLU A 531 11.71 26.48 -1.75
N THR A 532 12.12 25.83 -0.70
CA THR A 532 11.42 24.71 -0.10
C THR A 532 10.11 25.26 0.50
N VAL A 533 9.07 25.33 -0.31
CA VAL A 533 7.73 25.46 0.25
C VAL A 533 7.43 24.13 0.92
N THR A 534 7.66 24.09 2.20
CA THR A 534 7.22 23.01 3.08
C THR A 534 5.70 23.02 3.06
N LYS A 535 5.10 22.12 2.28
CA LYS A 535 3.68 21.84 2.44
C LYS A 535 3.51 21.22 3.83
N ILE A 536 2.77 21.93 4.64
CA ILE A 536 2.31 21.53 5.96
C ILE A 536 1.71 20.13 5.86
N GLY A 537 2.43 19.13 6.40
CA GLY A 537 1.80 17.86 6.72
C GLY A 537 0.72 18.19 7.74
N ARG A 538 -0.53 17.85 7.46
CA ARG A 538 -1.54 17.82 8.51
C ARG A 538 -1.07 16.77 9.50
N ASP A 539 -0.51 17.21 10.62
CA ASP A 539 -0.22 16.33 11.74
C ASP A 539 -1.55 15.77 12.23
N GLU A 540 -1.62 14.45 12.32
CA GLU A 540 -2.77 13.73 12.85
C GLU A 540 -3.05 14.23 14.26
N VAL A 541 -4.17 14.90 14.46
CA VAL A 541 -4.74 15.07 15.80
C VAL A 541 -5.06 13.67 16.29
N THR A 542 -4.20 13.12 17.14
CA THR A 542 -4.40 11.79 17.71
C THR A 542 -5.59 11.84 18.66
N THR A 543 -6.70 11.24 18.23
CA THR A 543 -7.97 11.18 18.97
C THR A 543 -7.99 10.12 20.07
N PHE A 544 -6.87 9.47 20.39
CA PHE A 544 -6.76 8.41 21.39
C PHE A 544 -5.38 8.41 22.08
N ASP A 545 -5.32 7.80 23.25
CA ASP A 545 -4.11 7.68 24.05
C ASP A 545 -3.08 6.73 23.41
N LYS A 546 -1.95 7.29 22.97
CA LYS A 546 -0.87 6.54 22.31
C LYS A 546 -0.15 5.58 23.27
N GLU A 547 -0.01 5.92 24.53
CA GLU A 547 0.65 5.08 25.53
C GLU A 547 -0.20 3.85 25.84
N LEU A 548 -1.49 4.06 26.14
CA LEU A 548 -2.44 2.96 26.35
C LEU A 548 -2.52 2.06 25.11
N PHE A 549 -2.56 2.66 23.90
CA PHE A 549 -2.56 1.89 22.65
C PHE A 549 -1.30 1.01 22.54
N GLY A 550 -0.13 1.55 22.85
CA GLY A 550 1.13 0.80 22.87
C GLY A 550 1.08 -0.40 23.84
N ARG A 551 0.55 -0.19 25.04
CA ARG A 551 0.37 -1.25 26.06
C ARG A 551 -0.60 -2.34 25.60
N LEU A 552 -1.75 -1.95 25.05
CA LEU A 552 -2.74 -2.92 24.52
C LEU A 552 -2.19 -3.68 23.30
N ARG A 553 -1.38 -3.03 22.46
CA ARG A 553 -0.66 -3.68 21.35
C ARG A 553 0.34 -4.73 21.87
N ALA A 554 1.06 -4.43 22.95
CA ALA A 554 1.99 -5.39 23.58
C ALA A 554 1.24 -6.59 24.16
N VAL A 555 0.10 -6.38 24.85
CA VAL A 555 -0.77 -7.47 25.33
C VAL A 555 -1.24 -8.34 24.18
N ARG A 556 -1.75 -7.74 23.10
CA ARG A 556 -2.19 -8.45 21.90
C ARG A 556 -1.07 -9.28 21.28
N SER A 557 0.13 -8.71 21.12
CA SER A 557 1.28 -9.41 20.54
C SER A 557 1.69 -10.63 21.38
N LYS A 558 1.66 -10.52 22.71
CA LYS A 558 1.93 -11.63 23.63
C LYS A 558 0.90 -12.76 23.45
N LEU A 559 -0.38 -12.43 23.39
CA LEU A 559 -1.47 -13.39 23.21
C LEU A 559 -1.40 -14.05 21.81
N ALA A 560 -1.06 -13.29 20.78
CA ALA A 560 -0.89 -13.76 19.42
C ALA A 560 0.26 -14.79 19.32
N THR A 561 1.40 -14.50 19.96
CA THR A 561 2.54 -15.43 20.03
C THR A 561 2.18 -16.71 20.77
N GLN A 562 1.48 -16.62 21.90
CA GLN A 562 1.04 -17.80 22.68
C GLN A 562 0.06 -18.67 21.90
N ALA A 563 -0.83 -18.06 21.12
CA ALA A 563 -1.81 -18.77 20.31
C ALA A 563 -1.27 -19.21 18.93
N SER A 564 -0.03 -18.82 18.57
CA SER A 564 0.54 -18.99 17.23
C SER A 564 -0.37 -18.43 16.12
N LEU A 565 -0.96 -17.26 16.37
CA LEU A 565 -1.89 -16.57 15.48
C LEU A 565 -1.39 -15.15 15.15
N PRO A 566 -1.71 -14.62 13.97
CA PRO A 566 -1.49 -13.22 13.64
C PRO A 566 -2.18 -12.29 14.64
N ALA A 567 -1.52 -11.19 14.99
CA ALA A 567 -2.02 -10.24 15.99
C ALA A 567 -3.41 -9.67 15.66
N TYR A 568 -3.67 -9.36 14.37
CA TYR A 568 -4.96 -8.84 13.92
C TYR A 568 -6.12 -9.85 14.00
N ILE A 569 -5.83 -11.15 14.05
CA ILE A 569 -6.86 -12.20 14.27
C ILE A 569 -7.34 -12.17 15.71
N ILE A 570 -6.47 -11.89 16.68
CA ILE A 570 -6.87 -11.69 18.08
C ILE A 570 -7.78 -10.45 18.14
N LEU A 571 -7.25 -9.26 17.84
CA LEU A 571 -7.99 -8.00 17.75
C LEU A 571 -7.33 -7.07 16.74
N THR A 572 -8.13 -6.30 16.00
CA THR A 572 -7.62 -5.31 15.05
C THR A 572 -7.10 -4.06 15.76
N ASP A 573 -6.28 -3.25 15.07
CA ASP A 573 -5.86 -1.96 15.61
C ASP A 573 -7.06 -1.02 15.82
N ALA A 574 -8.10 -1.12 14.98
CA ALA A 574 -9.35 -0.39 15.18
C ALA A 574 -10.03 -0.76 16.51
N SER A 575 -10.05 -2.05 16.87
CA SER A 575 -10.59 -2.50 18.17
C SER A 575 -9.76 -1.96 19.34
N LEU A 576 -8.43 -1.94 19.23
CA LEU A 576 -7.56 -1.40 20.28
C LEU A 576 -7.75 0.12 20.46
N ARG A 577 -7.93 0.87 19.37
CA ARG A 577 -8.24 2.31 19.45
C ARG A 577 -9.60 2.56 20.07
N ASP A 578 -10.61 1.78 19.69
CA ASP A 578 -11.93 1.87 20.30
C ASP A 578 -11.88 1.59 21.81
N MET A 579 -10.99 0.66 22.26
CA MET A 579 -10.70 0.45 23.68
C MET A 579 -10.04 1.67 24.34
N CYS A 580 -9.10 2.34 23.65
CA CYS A 580 -8.46 3.55 24.18
C CYS A 580 -9.46 4.71 24.33
N ILE A 581 -10.47 4.78 23.48
CA ILE A 581 -11.51 5.80 23.52
C ILE A 581 -12.57 5.47 24.60
N LYS A 582 -13.07 4.25 24.62
CA LYS A 582 -14.18 3.81 25.49
C LYS A 582 -13.76 3.36 26.88
N LEU A 583 -12.50 3.01 27.06
CA LEU A 583 -11.87 2.59 28.32
C LEU A 583 -12.70 1.53 29.10
N PRO A 584 -13.00 0.38 28.51
CA PRO A 584 -13.85 -0.66 29.14
C PRO A 584 -13.17 -1.19 30.42
N LYS A 585 -13.87 -1.08 31.57
CA LYS A 585 -13.38 -1.49 32.90
C LYS A 585 -13.85 -2.90 33.30
N THR A 586 -14.81 -3.43 32.58
CA THR A 586 -15.39 -4.75 32.82
C THR A 586 -15.42 -5.59 31.54
N GLN A 587 -15.50 -6.91 31.69
CA GLN A 587 -15.66 -7.81 30.55
C GLN A 587 -16.97 -7.56 29.78
N THR A 588 -18.02 -7.15 30.48
CA THR A 588 -19.30 -6.82 29.86
C THR A 588 -19.18 -5.55 28.99
N GLU A 589 -18.51 -4.51 29.48
CA GLU A 589 -18.25 -3.29 28.72
C GLU A 589 -17.39 -3.55 27.47
N LEU A 590 -16.51 -4.57 27.50
CA LEU A 590 -15.68 -4.94 26.38
C LEU A 590 -16.49 -5.42 25.17
N LEU A 591 -17.72 -5.95 25.34
CA LEU A 591 -18.62 -6.33 24.27
C LEU A 591 -19.15 -5.12 23.46
N ASN A 592 -18.98 -3.90 23.97
CA ASN A 592 -19.31 -2.67 23.28
C ASN A 592 -18.17 -2.18 22.35
N ILE A 593 -17.03 -2.88 22.37
CA ILE A 593 -15.89 -2.57 21.49
C ILE A 593 -16.09 -3.23 20.13
N SER A 594 -15.94 -2.44 19.08
CA SER A 594 -16.08 -2.92 17.71
C SER A 594 -15.09 -4.04 17.40
N GLY A 595 -15.58 -5.17 16.86
CA GLY A 595 -14.77 -6.34 16.52
C GLY A 595 -14.51 -7.31 17.69
N VAL A 596 -15.15 -7.10 18.85
CA VAL A 596 -15.10 -7.99 20.01
C VAL A 596 -16.43 -8.72 20.16
N GLY A 597 -16.52 -9.91 19.58
CA GLY A 597 -17.64 -10.83 19.82
C GLY A 597 -17.47 -11.66 21.09
N LYS A 598 -18.54 -12.39 21.49
CA LYS A 598 -18.56 -13.18 22.73
C LYS A 598 -17.37 -14.13 22.88
N SER A 599 -17.02 -14.89 21.85
CA SER A 599 -15.92 -15.83 21.89
C SER A 599 -14.55 -15.16 22.13
N LYS A 600 -14.30 -14.01 21.51
CA LYS A 600 -13.05 -13.24 21.72
C LYS A 600 -13.02 -12.60 23.11
N GLN A 601 -14.15 -12.11 23.58
CA GLN A 601 -14.29 -11.55 24.92
C GLN A 601 -13.99 -12.63 25.99
N GLU A 602 -14.55 -13.82 25.89
CA GLU A 602 -14.31 -14.94 26.82
C GLU A 602 -12.84 -15.39 26.84
N ARG A 603 -12.20 -15.48 25.66
CA ARG A 603 -10.82 -15.95 25.52
C ARG A 603 -9.78 -14.91 25.94
N TYR A 604 -9.97 -13.68 25.55
CA TYR A 604 -8.93 -12.64 25.63
C TYR A 604 -9.31 -11.45 26.49
N GLY A 605 -10.60 -11.20 26.74
CA GLY A 605 -11.10 -9.98 27.37
C GLY A 605 -10.48 -9.64 28.70
N ARG A 606 -10.24 -10.66 29.54
CA ARG A 606 -9.63 -10.47 30.86
C ARG A 606 -8.25 -9.79 30.82
N TYR A 607 -7.45 -10.06 29.78
CA TYR A 607 -6.10 -9.52 29.68
C TYR A 607 -6.12 -8.03 29.29
N PHE A 608 -7.01 -7.65 28.36
CA PHE A 608 -7.16 -6.27 27.95
C PHE A 608 -7.79 -5.40 29.05
N VAL A 609 -8.84 -5.89 29.70
CA VAL A 609 -9.47 -5.19 30.82
C VAL A 609 -8.48 -4.99 31.98
N ALA A 610 -7.68 -5.98 32.32
CA ALA A 610 -6.67 -5.90 33.37
C ALA A 610 -5.61 -4.81 33.03
N GLU A 611 -5.16 -4.72 31.78
CA GLU A 611 -4.19 -3.70 31.37
C GLU A 611 -4.80 -2.30 31.38
N ILE A 612 -6.05 -2.14 30.92
CA ILE A 612 -6.76 -0.86 30.99
C ILE A 612 -6.95 -0.41 32.46
N GLN A 613 -7.37 -1.31 33.33
CA GLN A 613 -7.52 -1.02 34.75
C GLN A 613 -6.19 -0.63 35.41
N LYS A 614 -5.09 -1.31 35.05
CA LYS A 614 -3.74 -0.99 35.51
C LYS A 614 -3.33 0.40 35.03
N TYR A 615 -3.51 0.69 33.75
CA TYR A 615 -3.20 1.99 33.16
C TYR A 615 -3.96 3.13 33.84
N LEU A 616 -5.27 2.97 34.07
CA LEU A 616 -6.10 3.96 34.74
C LEU A 616 -5.72 4.20 36.23
N LYS A 617 -5.13 3.20 36.92
CA LYS A 617 -4.58 3.40 38.26
C LYS A 617 -3.29 4.21 38.25
N GLU A 618 -2.45 3.99 37.24
CA GLU A 618 -1.19 4.71 37.05
C GLU A 618 -1.43 6.14 36.51
N ASN A 619 -2.52 6.37 35.77
CA ASN A 619 -2.88 7.62 35.13
C ASN A 619 -4.35 8.00 35.46
N PRO A 620 -4.64 8.49 36.69
CA PRO A 620 -6.02 8.80 37.12
C PRO A 620 -6.71 9.85 36.24
N ASP A 621 -5.97 10.76 35.64
CA ASP A 621 -6.47 11.87 34.81
C ASP A 621 -6.80 11.43 33.37
N ALA A 622 -6.31 10.27 32.93
CA ALA A 622 -6.56 9.73 31.59
C ALA A 622 -8.06 9.45 31.33
N ALA A 623 -8.84 9.23 32.39
CA ALA A 623 -10.27 8.94 32.29
C ALA A 623 -11.15 10.17 31.99
N SER A 624 -10.61 11.40 32.09
CA SER A 624 -11.38 12.66 32.01
C SER A 624 -11.17 13.44 30.68
N GLY A 625 -10.22 13.03 29.81
CA GLY A 625 -9.66 13.90 28.76
C GLY A 625 -10.13 13.67 27.33
N TYR A 626 -10.63 12.49 26.95
CA TYR A 626 -10.90 12.21 25.53
C TYR A 626 -12.39 12.33 25.19
N LYS A 627 -12.84 13.55 24.84
CA LYS A 627 -14.15 13.75 24.22
C LYS A 627 -14.05 13.46 22.72
N TYR A 628 -14.92 12.58 22.20
CA TYR A 628 -15.15 12.44 20.79
C TYR A 628 -15.58 13.78 20.19
N ILE A 629 -14.74 14.35 19.33
CA ILE A 629 -15.08 15.52 18.52
C ILE A 629 -15.44 14.99 17.12
N PRO A 630 -16.70 15.13 16.66
CA PRO A 630 -17.07 14.72 15.31
C PRO A 630 -16.25 15.49 14.25
N GLU A 631 -15.85 14.83 13.15
CA GLU A 631 -15.04 15.37 12.05
C GLU A 631 -15.48 16.74 11.49
N GLY A 632 -16.74 17.15 11.69
CA GLY A 632 -17.28 18.41 11.21
C GLY A 632 -16.95 19.64 12.09
N TYR A 633 -16.41 19.46 13.30
CA TYR A 633 -16.19 20.59 14.24
C TYR A 633 -14.82 21.28 14.05
N LEU A 634 -13.83 20.58 13.49
CA LEU A 634 -12.47 21.10 13.26
C LEU A 634 -12.35 22.03 12.05
N GLN A 635 -13.33 22.06 11.15
CA GLN A 635 -13.31 22.96 9.98
C GLN A 635 -13.66 24.43 10.31
N LYS A 636 -14.10 24.75 11.51
CA LYS A 636 -14.53 26.11 11.89
C LYS A 636 -13.52 26.96 12.69
N GLN A 637 -12.41 26.39 13.16
CA GLN A 637 -11.42 27.16 13.93
C GLN A 637 -10.20 27.65 13.15
N ASN A 638 -10.00 27.23 11.90
CA ASN A 638 -8.86 27.67 11.07
C ASN A 638 -9.13 28.98 10.27
N ALA A 639 -10.03 29.83 10.73
CA ALA A 639 -10.37 31.10 10.07
C ALA A 639 -10.01 32.35 10.91
N VAL A 640 -8.97 32.27 11.76
CA VAL A 640 -8.48 33.48 12.47
C VAL A 640 -6.95 33.52 12.43
N GLY A 641 -6.39 34.46 11.65
CA GLY A 641 -5.09 35.07 11.81
C GLY A 641 -3.92 34.45 11.06
N GLY A 642 -3.51 35.10 9.96
CA GLY A 642 -2.32 34.75 9.17
C GLY A 642 -0.98 35.16 9.82
N GLN A 643 -0.73 34.80 11.08
CA GLN A 643 0.61 34.92 11.69
C GLN A 643 1.45 33.69 11.38
N SER A 644 2.73 33.91 11.02
CA SER A 644 3.68 32.80 10.83
C SER A 644 4.02 32.15 12.18
N THR A 645 4.43 30.88 12.19
CA THR A 645 4.85 30.16 13.41
C THR A 645 5.95 30.92 14.19
N LYS A 646 6.89 31.54 13.46
CA LYS A 646 7.96 32.37 14.08
C LYS A 646 7.39 33.58 14.80
N GLU A 647 6.49 34.33 14.19
CA GLU A 647 5.83 35.49 14.82
C GLU A 647 5.01 35.07 16.03
N TYR A 648 4.37 33.93 16.02
CA TYR A 648 3.65 33.40 17.17
C TYR A 648 4.59 33.04 18.32
N ILE A 649 5.73 32.35 18.05
CA ILE A 649 6.74 32.03 19.08
C ILE A 649 7.35 33.28 19.64
N ILE A 650 7.69 34.27 18.82
CA ILE A 650 8.22 35.59 19.28
C ILE A 650 7.22 36.29 20.21
N ALA A 651 5.95 36.31 19.85
CA ALA A 651 4.90 36.98 20.65
C ALA A 651 4.67 36.31 22.02
N HIS A 652 5.03 35.03 22.19
CA HIS A 652 4.82 34.25 23.42
C HIS A 652 6.14 33.78 24.07
N ALA A 653 7.26 34.36 23.67
CA ALA A 653 8.60 33.96 24.17
C ALA A 653 8.70 33.99 25.70
N GLY A 654 8.03 34.92 26.34
CA GLY A 654 8.02 35.05 27.83
C GLY A 654 7.31 33.93 28.60
N GLU A 655 6.60 33.00 27.86
CA GLU A 655 5.92 31.83 28.44
C GLU A 655 6.82 30.59 28.48
N LEU A 656 8.00 30.65 27.85
CA LEU A 656 8.94 29.52 27.78
C LEU A 656 9.76 29.39 29.05
N SER A 657 9.95 28.16 29.50
CA SER A 657 10.76 27.85 30.70
C SER A 657 11.60 26.59 30.50
N GLY A 658 12.83 26.60 31.01
CA GLY A 658 13.73 25.41 30.94
C GLY A 658 13.25 24.28 31.84
N LYS A 659 13.47 23.04 31.40
CA LYS A 659 13.17 21.81 32.15
C LYS A 659 14.42 21.26 32.83
N GLU A 660 14.24 20.63 34.00
CA GLU A 660 15.34 20.06 34.82
C GLU A 660 16.07 18.88 34.12
N GLN A 661 15.68 18.49 32.90
CA GLN A 661 16.26 17.40 32.17
C GLN A 661 17.20 17.90 31.09
N ASP A 662 18.38 17.26 30.95
CA ASP A 662 19.30 17.49 29.81
C ASP A 662 18.65 17.10 28.51
N MET A 663 18.52 18.02 27.56
CA MET A 663 17.84 17.83 26.27
C MET A 663 18.81 17.91 25.09
N THR A 664 18.53 17.18 24.02
CA THR A 664 19.12 17.43 22.71
C THR A 664 18.47 18.65 22.05
N LEU A 665 19.10 19.25 21.04
CA LEU A 665 18.51 20.40 20.33
C LEU A 665 17.11 20.09 19.73
N SER A 666 16.87 18.85 19.33
CA SER A 666 15.53 18.43 18.86
C SER A 666 14.50 18.48 19.97
N GLU A 667 14.85 17.96 21.15
CA GLU A 667 13.95 17.96 22.32
C GLU A 667 13.72 19.37 22.87
N VAL A 668 14.67 20.28 22.75
CA VAL A 668 14.47 21.72 23.07
C VAL A 668 13.45 22.32 22.13
N CYS A 669 13.54 22.08 20.82
CA CYS A 669 12.55 22.57 19.87
C CYS A 669 11.16 21.97 20.12
N ASP A 670 11.07 20.67 20.38
CA ASP A 670 9.81 20.00 20.72
C ASP A 670 9.20 20.60 22.00
N SER A 671 10.05 20.98 22.97
CA SER A 671 9.61 21.65 24.21
C SER A 671 9.03 23.05 23.98
N ILE A 672 9.58 23.83 23.03
CA ILE A 672 9.02 25.14 22.64
C ILE A 672 7.59 24.97 22.14
N PHE A 673 7.40 24.08 21.18
CA PHE A 673 6.07 23.82 20.61
C PHE A 673 5.08 23.29 21.65
N TYR A 674 5.53 22.40 22.51
CA TYR A 674 4.69 21.83 23.57
C TYR A 674 4.24 22.91 24.56
N GLN A 675 5.16 23.80 25.02
CA GLN A 675 4.86 24.83 26.01
C GLN A 675 3.91 25.90 25.48
N LEU A 676 4.05 26.26 24.20
CA LEU A 676 3.21 27.28 23.57
C LEU A 676 1.92 26.72 22.96
N GLY A 677 1.72 25.40 23.00
CA GLY A 677 0.52 24.76 22.46
C GLY A 677 0.31 25.02 20.96
N THR A 678 1.41 25.24 20.21
CA THR A 678 1.38 25.54 18.78
C THR A 678 1.99 24.42 17.95
N ASP A 679 1.52 24.25 16.72
CA ASP A 679 2.07 23.33 15.74
C ASP A 679 2.73 24.13 14.62
N GLY A 680 3.95 23.73 14.22
CA GLY A 680 4.67 24.46 13.18
C GLY A 680 5.90 23.72 12.65
N ASP A 681 6.68 24.42 11.83
CA ASP A 681 7.87 23.84 11.22
C ASP A 681 9.05 23.79 12.21
N ILE A 682 9.08 22.70 13.01
CA ILE A 682 10.17 22.40 13.95
C ILE A 682 11.55 22.46 13.29
N ARG A 683 11.65 22.10 12.00
CA ARG A 683 12.94 22.08 11.29
C ARG A 683 13.49 23.47 11.05
N SER A 684 12.63 24.43 10.70
CA SER A 684 13.08 25.82 10.51
C SER A 684 13.51 26.44 11.84
N ILE A 685 12.79 26.17 12.92
CA ILE A 685 13.17 26.65 14.27
C ILE A 685 14.48 26.02 14.73
N LYS A 686 14.61 24.69 14.55
CA LYS A 686 15.86 23.98 14.86
C LYS A 686 17.03 24.47 14.03
N LEU A 687 16.82 24.79 12.75
CA LEU A 687 17.85 25.32 11.88
C LEU A 687 18.26 26.73 12.33
N ALA A 688 17.31 27.60 12.64
CA ALA A 688 17.57 28.94 13.12
C ALA A 688 18.37 28.93 14.42
N ILE A 689 17.97 28.14 15.42
CA ILE A 689 18.72 27.98 16.68
C ILE A 689 20.12 27.44 16.42
N LYS A 690 20.26 26.45 15.57
CA LYS A 690 21.55 25.86 15.23
C LYS A 690 22.48 26.86 14.54
N GLU A 691 21.97 27.62 13.59
CA GLU A 691 22.78 28.59 12.82
C GLU A 691 23.16 29.77 13.70
N TRP A 692 22.28 30.23 14.57
CA TRP A 692 22.58 31.25 15.56
C TRP A 692 23.69 30.82 16.55
N LEU A 693 23.57 29.59 17.14
CA LEU A 693 24.59 29.04 18.03
C LEU A 693 25.97 28.87 17.33
N ILE A 694 26.00 28.64 16.04
CA ILE A 694 27.23 28.58 15.24
C ILE A 694 27.75 30.02 14.97
N GLY A 695 26.86 30.94 14.62
CA GLY A 695 27.19 32.36 14.36
C GLY A 695 27.80 33.05 15.55
N GLU A 696 27.23 32.78 16.74
CA GLU A 696 27.72 33.32 18.01
C GLU A 696 28.86 32.50 18.63
N ASN A 697 29.44 31.54 17.89
CA ASN A 697 30.56 30.67 18.30
C ASN A 697 30.31 29.79 19.53
N TYR A 698 29.07 29.45 19.88
CA TYR A 698 28.77 28.47 20.91
C TYR A 698 28.91 27.04 20.41
N LEU A 699 28.70 26.80 19.09
CA LEU A 699 28.93 25.53 18.43
C LEU A 699 29.82 25.71 17.19
N ALA A 700 30.61 24.69 16.85
CA ALA A 700 31.42 24.65 15.63
C ALA A 700 31.06 23.44 14.74
N LYS A 701 31.26 23.59 13.44
CA LYS A 701 31.12 22.45 12.50
C LYS A 701 32.45 21.73 12.36
N ASP A 702 32.51 20.44 12.71
CA ASP A 702 33.66 19.60 12.39
C ASP A 702 33.71 19.28 10.88
N VAL A 703 34.71 19.80 10.20
CA VAL A 703 34.92 19.66 8.76
C VAL A 703 35.89 18.50 8.42
N ALA A 704 36.55 17.90 9.41
CA ALA A 704 37.69 16.98 9.19
C ALA A 704 37.25 15.64 8.56
N ASN A 705 35.99 15.20 8.68
CA ASN A 705 35.53 13.90 8.20
C ASN A 705 34.38 13.93 7.20
N GLY A 706 34.04 15.08 6.61
CA GLY A 706 33.01 15.19 5.55
C GLY A 706 31.57 14.90 6.00
N ARG A 707 31.31 14.72 7.29
CA ARG A 707 29.99 14.43 7.87
C ARG A 707 29.64 15.50 8.91
N GLY A 708 29.50 16.71 8.60
CA GLY A 708 28.96 17.85 9.33
C GLY A 708 28.54 17.65 10.80
N PHE A 709 29.37 17.07 11.65
CA PHE A 709 29.11 16.99 13.10
C PHE A 709 29.27 18.36 13.77
N LEU A 710 28.52 18.59 14.85
CA LEU A 710 28.67 19.77 15.69
C LEU A 710 29.57 19.43 16.87
N GLU A 711 30.44 20.35 17.23
CA GLU A 711 31.29 20.30 18.44
C GLU A 711 31.04 21.53 19.32
N THR A 712 31.29 21.36 20.61
CA THR A 712 31.26 22.49 21.56
C THR A 712 32.51 23.37 21.37
N THR A 713 32.35 24.66 21.61
CA THR A 713 33.45 25.64 21.56
C THR A 713 33.86 26.09 22.97
N ILE A 714 34.81 27.00 23.06
CA ILE A 714 35.23 27.63 24.33
C ILE A 714 34.11 28.38 25.01
N LEU A 715 33.16 28.94 24.24
CA LEU A 715 32.01 29.69 24.74
C LEU A 715 30.82 28.82 25.16
N SER A 716 30.81 27.54 24.80
CA SER A 716 29.72 26.62 25.13
C SER A 716 29.42 26.54 26.63
N PRO A 717 30.40 26.56 27.58
CA PRO A 717 30.12 26.56 29.01
C PRO A 717 29.42 27.82 29.50
N GLU A 718 29.63 28.96 28.84
CA GLU A 718 28.95 30.25 29.23
C GLU A 718 27.46 30.15 28.92
N ALA A 719 27.07 29.47 27.82
CA ALA A 719 25.68 29.17 27.49
C ALA A 719 25.13 27.93 28.22
N GLY A 720 25.93 27.27 29.06
CA GLY A 720 25.52 26.05 29.76
C GLY A 720 25.44 24.80 28.90
N ILE A 721 25.95 24.82 27.64
CA ILE A 721 25.92 23.69 26.69
C ILE A 721 27.01 22.70 27.09
N ILE A 722 26.67 21.42 27.15
CA ILE A 722 27.57 20.33 27.52
C ILE A 722 27.70 19.28 26.43
N GLU A 723 28.87 18.67 26.36
CA GLU A 723 29.14 17.49 25.47
C GLU A 723 29.23 16.24 26.35
N ARG A 724 28.53 15.19 25.97
CA ARG A 724 28.55 13.91 26.67
C ARG A 724 28.84 12.78 25.68
N GLU A 725 29.74 11.90 26.05
CA GLU A 725 30.05 10.69 25.30
C GLU A 725 28.94 9.64 25.56
N LYS A 726 28.41 9.07 24.49
CA LYS A 726 27.43 7.96 24.52
C LYS A 726 28.00 6.76 23.78
N ILE A 727 27.62 5.56 24.21
CA ILE A 727 27.97 4.30 23.55
C ILE A 727 26.75 3.79 22.83
N SER A 728 26.87 3.50 21.53
CA SER A 728 25.81 2.90 20.73
C SER A 728 25.57 1.44 21.14
N GLN A 729 24.43 0.88 20.79
CA GLN A 729 24.13 -0.55 20.99
C GLN A 729 25.14 -1.50 20.31
N LEU A 730 25.93 -0.99 19.36
CA LEU A 730 27.02 -1.70 18.67
C LEU A 730 28.40 -1.49 19.32
N GLY A 731 28.45 -0.83 20.50
CA GLY A 731 29.68 -0.62 21.24
C GLY A 731 30.56 0.57 20.74
N ASN A 732 30.13 1.32 19.73
CA ASN A 732 30.84 2.48 19.24
C ASN A 732 30.55 3.71 20.09
N SER A 733 31.59 4.42 20.52
CA SER A 733 31.49 5.69 21.23
C SER A 733 31.17 6.83 20.25
N TYR A 734 30.27 7.75 20.63
CA TYR A 734 29.96 8.97 19.90
C TYR A 734 29.62 10.12 20.87
N LYS A 735 29.93 11.31 20.46
CA LYS A 735 29.67 12.53 21.24
C LYS A 735 28.27 13.07 20.94
N THR A 736 27.57 13.52 21.96
CA THR A 736 26.23 14.14 21.86
C THR A 736 26.26 15.48 22.61
N ILE A 737 25.79 16.53 21.95
CA ILE A 737 25.60 17.84 22.55
C ILE A 737 24.26 17.86 23.28
N LEU A 738 24.27 18.25 24.55
CA LEU A 738 23.13 18.33 25.42
C LEU A 738 22.95 19.76 25.93
N PHE A 739 21.69 20.11 26.13
CA PHE A 739 21.23 21.42 26.64
C PHE A 739 20.54 21.20 28.01
N PRO A 740 21.29 21.31 29.11
CA PRO A 740 20.72 21.38 30.45
C PRO A 740 19.79 22.58 30.61
N LYS A 741 19.07 22.67 31.73
CA LYS A 741 18.10 23.73 32.00
C LYS A 741 18.65 25.13 31.72
N GLN A 742 19.86 25.44 32.16
CA GLN A 742 20.52 26.74 31.93
C GLN A 742 20.69 27.01 30.41
N ALA A 743 21.10 26.03 29.63
CA ALA A 743 21.25 26.20 28.19
C ALA A 743 19.89 26.31 27.44
N GLN A 744 18.86 25.64 27.93
CA GLN A 744 17.50 25.81 27.43
C GLN A 744 16.98 27.24 27.71
N GLU A 745 17.13 27.73 28.92
CA GLU A 745 16.76 29.07 29.31
C GLU A 745 17.53 30.12 28.49
N PHE A 746 18.82 29.94 28.29
CA PHE A 746 19.63 30.80 27.42
C PHE A 746 19.09 30.89 25.98
N ILE A 747 18.67 29.77 25.39
CA ILE A 747 18.03 29.76 24.06
C ILE A 747 16.70 30.49 24.11
N PHE A 748 15.89 30.27 25.14
CA PHE A 748 14.56 30.90 25.26
C PHE A 748 14.64 32.41 25.48
N GLU A 749 15.61 32.89 26.27
CA GLU A 749 15.87 34.33 26.47
C GLU A 749 16.28 35.02 25.15
N ASN A 750 16.94 34.32 24.25
CA ASN A 750 17.40 34.85 22.95
C ASN A 750 16.49 34.43 21.77
N ILE A 751 15.36 33.79 22.02
CA ILE A 751 14.52 33.21 20.95
C ILE A 751 13.97 34.25 19.97
N GLU A 752 13.69 35.48 20.46
CA GLU A 752 13.25 36.59 19.63
C GLU A 752 14.34 37.02 18.64
N GLU A 753 15.58 37.14 19.07
CA GLU A 753 16.72 37.45 18.22
C GLU A 753 17.01 36.32 17.20
N ILE A 754 17.02 35.06 17.69
CA ILE A 754 17.26 33.88 16.90
C ILE A 754 16.28 33.77 15.69
N LEU A 755 15.01 34.02 15.95
CA LEU A 755 13.97 33.87 14.91
C LEU A 755 13.83 35.11 14.02
N SER A 756 14.35 36.27 14.46
CA SER A 756 14.31 37.52 13.68
C SER A 756 15.47 37.67 12.70
N GLN A 757 16.63 37.03 12.92
CA GLN A 757 17.80 37.08 12.02
C GLN A 757 17.60 36.41 10.67
N ASP A 758 16.70 35.45 10.56
CA ASP A 758 16.39 34.73 9.31
C ASP A 758 15.58 35.57 8.28
N ALA A 759 15.15 36.75 8.63
CA ALA A 759 14.41 37.67 7.76
C ALA A 759 15.33 38.54 6.87
N GLN A 760 16.66 38.51 7.09
CA GLN A 760 17.64 39.32 6.35
C GLN A 760 18.61 38.52 5.47
N ASN A 761 18.55 37.19 5.43
CA ASN A 761 19.27 36.31 4.52
C ASN A 761 18.26 35.50 3.68
#